data_a735195c2ad5a471be3d8971eafda2b9
#
_entry.id   a735195c2ad5a471be3d8971eafda2b9
#
_cell.length_a   1.000
_cell.length_b   1.000
_cell.length_c   1.000
_cell.angle_alpha   90.00
_cell.angle_beta   90.00
_cell.angle_gamma   90.00
#
_symmetry.space_group_name_H-M   'P 1'
#
loop_
_entity.id
_entity.type
_entity.pdbx_description
1 polymer ?
#
loop_
_entity_poly.entity_id
_entity_poly.type
_entity_poly.pdbx_seq_one_letter_code
_entity_poly.pdbx_strand_id
1 'polypeptide(L)'
;MSIATVTALPDPKRPADGFYTRAALEGWRAWLRESLTEDWRPGEWNPELMLFTGDPGNPRTGIWECSVVQCDMLIGVSTLCTACSRSLRESGQDEAVFLATHAPSPNRTIGGRRPNCLVGGGTCQRERHNLGMCAPHMSNWHRHRKIRPDAVLDEWVRTQRAYGPMPSCLVVGCPRDGNHAENLCLTHRQEWKTAARSQGLEFGDAAARKAWADATFPYLTAGQFSLKPLAETVQLEVLFALQQREERGQNIAPRPVRLAATRLLGLPSIAERGDGYPGLDVIADTNLRSFLRETRRTIDRAYKKFAGVSPTDGNIWDLTELDIPSKFSATGVRKHPGKVDFTEIQQPWMRQLAMTWIDVARPESGKLRDGFRGLVVASQALYGLPGGGMVPTALGFADMDVIVDAFRALPRWNGTEMGPKGKRLYLTSFFEVIDYGRRTGLLDEVPGQFARHSSHRIPDAVQDEDEIGKAIPESVIRQLDQHLGLLGEGIPYGNLAAEDVKAMFQTVYLVLRDTGRRPEEVARLVLDCLEQDGDEHQLIWDNRKSKRLRRRLPINQETVDVINAWKARRAELDLPRNSARYLFPAITNNTANHMLLSGNIARTMRAWVRSLDRIDSETLGPDGMPLPFERDLIYPYAFRHSYCQRHADAGVPQDILRDLMDHRSANTTAGYYKVSLKRKRAAVKTMRLHVMDRVGLPSPMSSNTAYELRSVGAPFGNCTEPSNVKAGGQACPIRFQCAGCGHYRPDPSYLPAVEDHIRTLKGNREMAMATGAAEFVTRGLSEEIAAFQQVVAKMKERMSQLPEDERNQVEEAAKVLRKVRAASEGRPLLPLTVVNHNGAGGGR
;
A
#
# COMPACT_ATOMS: atom_id res chain seq x y z
N MET A 1 -15.47 27.08 -34.95
CA MET A 1 -16.01 28.16 -34.11
C MET A 1 -15.14 28.32 -32.90
N SER A 2 -14.49 29.46 -32.79
CA SER A 2 -13.50 29.80 -31.78
C SER A 2 -14.14 29.83 -30.39
N ILE A 3 -13.61 29.05 -29.45
CA ILE A 3 -14.01 29.11 -28.04
C ILE A 3 -13.45 30.42 -27.50
N ALA A 4 -14.36 31.36 -27.18
CA ALA A 4 -13.99 32.59 -26.51
C ALA A 4 -13.35 32.26 -25.17
N THR A 5 -12.13 32.61 -25.01
CA THR A 5 -11.39 32.60 -23.75
C THR A 5 -12.12 33.50 -22.76
N VAL A 6 -12.84 32.92 -21.81
CA VAL A 6 -13.41 33.67 -20.69
C VAL A 6 -12.21 34.17 -19.89
N THR A 7 -11.93 35.45 -20.07
CA THR A 7 -10.96 36.19 -19.25
C THR A 7 -11.44 36.08 -17.79
N ALA A 8 -10.62 35.48 -16.92
CA ALA A 8 -10.89 35.46 -15.49
C ALA A 8 -11.13 36.89 -15.01
N LEU A 9 -12.25 37.13 -14.35
CA LEU A 9 -12.53 38.42 -13.72
C LEU A 9 -11.34 38.79 -12.83
N PRO A 10 -10.85 40.02 -12.86
CA PRO A 10 -9.76 40.46 -12.03
C PRO A 10 -10.18 40.31 -10.55
N ASP A 11 -9.31 39.74 -9.76
CA ASP A 11 -9.47 39.57 -8.30
C ASP A 11 -9.66 40.98 -7.69
N PRO A 12 -10.83 41.32 -7.13
CA PRO A 12 -11.16 42.71 -6.72
C PRO A 12 -10.32 43.23 -5.56
N LYS A 13 -9.53 42.37 -4.91
CA LYS A 13 -8.65 42.73 -3.79
C LYS A 13 -7.17 42.73 -4.17
N ARG A 14 -6.83 42.57 -5.45
CA ARG A 14 -5.47 42.62 -5.94
C ARG A 14 -5.23 43.93 -6.65
N PRO A 15 -4.24 44.77 -6.22
CA PRO A 15 -3.82 45.92 -6.99
C PRO A 15 -3.36 45.46 -8.40
N ALA A 16 -3.83 46.13 -9.44
CA ALA A 16 -3.52 45.81 -10.83
C ALA A 16 -2.02 45.97 -11.16
N ASP A 17 -1.28 46.71 -10.35
CA ASP A 17 0.14 46.97 -10.49
C ASP A 17 0.91 46.28 -9.36
N GLY A 18 1.19 45.03 -9.58
CA GLY A 18 2.21 44.16 -9.02
C GLY A 18 2.99 44.57 -7.78
N PHE A 19 2.45 45.24 -6.76
CA PHE A 19 3.19 45.20 -5.54
C PHE A 19 2.55 45.73 -4.25
N TYR A 20 2.88 45.01 -3.25
CA TYR A 20 2.68 45.28 -1.84
C TYR A 20 3.23 46.70 -1.48
N THR A 21 2.39 47.54 -0.97
CA THR A 21 2.90 48.68 -0.20
C THR A 21 3.82 48.13 0.90
N ARG A 22 4.82 48.89 1.31
CA ARG A 22 5.72 48.50 2.42
C ARG A 22 4.93 48.06 3.66
N ALA A 23 3.82 48.70 3.96
CA ALA A 23 2.92 48.34 5.07
C ALA A 23 2.26 46.94 4.86
N ALA A 24 1.87 46.59 3.66
CA ALA A 24 1.30 45.26 3.37
C ALA A 24 2.35 44.15 3.53
N LEU A 25 3.59 44.41 3.15
CA LEU A 25 4.69 43.47 3.33
C LEU A 25 5.05 43.28 4.80
N GLU A 26 5.04 44.33 5.59
CA GLU A 26 5.23 44.25 7.03
C GLU A 26 4.09 43.50 7.72
N GLY A 27 2.85 43.75 7.34
CA GLY A 27 1.69 43.00 7.82
C GLY A 27 1.79 41.51 7.49
N TRP A 28 2.22 41.16 6.25
CA TRP A 28 2.46 39.80 5.85
C TRP A 28 3.55 39.09 6.69
N ARG A 29 4.66 39.79 6.95
CA ARG A 29 5.72 39.26 7.83
C ARG A 29 5.22 39.02 9.25
N ALA A 30 4.45 39.95 9.80
CA ALA A 30 3.87 39.84 11.15
C ALA A 30 2.96 38.61 11.22
N TRP A 31 2.06 38.43 10.23
CA TRP A 31 1.18 37.27 10.13
C TRP A 31 1.95 35.97 10.02
N LEU A 32 3.01 35.91 9.21
CA LEU A 32 3.87 34.71 9.10
C LEU A 32 4.53 34.39 10.46
N ARG A 33 5.10 35.39 11.18
CA ARG A 33 5.72 35.17 12.48
C ARG A 33 4.73 34.63 13.52
N GLU A 34 3.53 35.16 13.57
CA GLU A 34 2.45 34.64 14.40
C GLU A 34 2.01 33.21 14.08
N SER A 35 2.10 32.82 12.79
CA SER A 35 1.71 31.49 12.31
C SER A 35 2.82 30.44 12.44
N LEU A 36 4.05 30.84 12.77
CA LEU A 36 5.18 29.93 12.95
C LEU A 36 5.21 29.35 14.36
N THR A 37 5.58 28.08 14.47
CA THR A 37 5.88 27.43 15.75
C THR A 37 7.28 27.81 16.19
N GLU A 38 7.43 28.37 17.39
CA GLU A 38 8.72 28.85 17.91
C GLU A 38 9.74 27.72 18.07
N ASP A 39 9.37 26.61 18.70
CA ASP A 39 10.22 25.44 18.95
C ASP A 39 10.18 24.41 17.80
N TRP A 40 10.23 24.87 16.58
CA TRP A 40 10.25 23.95 15.45
C TRP A 40 11.57 23.20 15.37
N ARG A 41 11.52 21.88 15.45
CA ARG A 41 12.67 20.99 15.31
C ARG A 41 13.84 21.30 16.27
N PRO A 42 13.63 21.27 17.58
CA PRO A 42 14.69 21.54 18.55
C PRO A 42 15.86 20.59 18.35
N GLY A 43 17.07 21.17 18.33
CA GLY A 43 18.32 20.43 18.03
C GLY A 43 18.69 20.34 16.54
N GLU A 44 17.73 20.47 15.62
CA GLU A 44 17.98 20.52 14.18
C GLU A 44 17.90 21.94 13.60
N TRP A 45 17.01 22.78 14.08
CA TRP A 45 16.85 24.15 13.61
C TRP A 45 17.46 25.17 14.57
N ASN A 46 18.33 26.03 14.04
CA ASN A 46 18.87 27.19 14.77
C ASN A 46 18.27 28.47 14.19
N PRO A 47 17.35 29.15 14.90
CA PRO A 47 16.66 30.36 14.41
C PRO A 47 17.58 31.59 14.28
N GLU A 48 18.62 31.74 15.11
CA GLU A 48 19.54 32.86 15.06
C GLU A 48 20.42 32.81 13.79
N LEU A 49 20.89 31.62 13.47
CA LEU A 49 21.71 31.37 12.27
C LEU A 49 20.88 31.09 11.03
N MET A 50 19.56 30.91 11.16
CA MET A 50 18.68 30.43 10.08
C MET A 50 19.26 29.17 9.41
N LEU A 51 19.81 28.27 10.23
CA LEU A 51 20.54 27.08 9.79
C LEU A 51 19.85 25.82 10.29
N PHE A 52 19.58 24.91 9.37
CA PHE A 52 19.12 23.57 9.68
C PHE A 52 20.28 22.58 9.61
N THR A 53 20.42 21.77 10.65
CA THR A 53 21.36 20.63 10.71
C THR A 53 20.57 19.38 11.04
N GLY A 54 20.33 18.55 10.05
CA GLY A 54 19.48 17.39 10.24
C GLY A 54 20.09 16.33 11.14
N ASP A 55 19.24 15.66 11.91
CA ASP A 55 19.58 14.51 12.74
C ASP A 55 19.22 13.21 11.97
N PRO A 56 20.18 12.30 11.68
CA PRO A 56 19.89 11.02 11.06
C PRO A 56 19.02 10.11 11.93
N GLY A 57 18.97 10.36 13.25
CA GLY A 57 18.07 9.68 14.17
C GLY A 57 16.62 10.14 14.07
N ASN A 58 16.34 11.25 13.40
CA ASN A 58 14.98 11.74 13.17
C ASN A 58 14.42 11.17 11.86
N PRO A 59 13.42 10.25 11.90
CA PRO A 59 12.87 9.58 10.72
C PRO A 59 12.17 10.55 9.74
N ARG A 60 11.87 11.77 10.18
CA ARG A 60 11.27 12.81 9.34
C ARG A 60 12.31 13.72 8.66
N THR A 61 13.58 13.45 8.88
CA THR A 61 14.68 14.12 8.18
C THR A 61 15.22 13.18 7.12
N GLY A 62 15.25 13.61 5.87
CA GLY A 62 15.66 12.78 4.73
C GLY A 62 17.19 12.72 4.57
N ILE A 63 17.87 12.26 5.60
CA ILE A 63 19.32 12.03 5.62
C ILE A 63 19.64 10.72 6.36
N TRP A 64 20.79 10.15 6.06
CA TRP A 64 21.30 8.91 6.66
C TRP A 64 22.79 9.03 6.89
N GLU A 65 23.34 8.13 7.67
CA GLU A 65 24.78 7.95 7.77
C GLU A 65 25.32 7.12 6.60
N CYS A 66 26.58 7.32 6.25
CA CYS A 66 27.26 6.53 5.24
C CYS A 66 27.32 5.05 5.68
N SER A 67 27.06 4.11 4.77
CA SER A 67 27.03 2.68 5.09
C SER A 67 28.39 2.06 5.46
N VAL A 68 29.48 2.78 5.30
CA VAL A 68 30.79 2.33 5.83
C VAL A 68 30.79 2.44 7.34
N VAL A 69 31.01 1.32 8.05
CA VAL A 69 30.88 1.19 9.51
C VAL A 69 31.65 2.27 10.30
N GLN A 70 32.82 2.70 9.82
CA GLN A 70 33.64 3.72 10.48
C GLN A 70 33.42 5.14 9.93
N CYS A 71 32.35 5.37 9.15
CA CYS A 71 32.08 6.65 8.51
C CYS A 71 30.82 7.33 9.05
N ASP A 72 31.00 8.44 9.74
CA ASP A 72 29.98 9.32 10.31
C ASP A 72 29.50 10.45 9.37
N MET A 73 29.80 10.33 8.06
CA MET A 73 29.37 11.32 7.07
C MET A 73 27.90 11.16 6.72
N LEU A 74 27.17 12.27 6.78
CA LEU A 74 25.75 12.29 6.40
C LEU A 74 25.59 12.29 4.88
N ILE A 75 24.60 11.57 4.40
CA ILE A 75 24.22 11.40 3.00
C ILE A 75 22.71 11.63 2.82
N GLY A 76 22.28 12.01 1.63
CA GLY A 76 20.85 12.28 1.38
C GLY A 76 20.22 11.45 0.27
N VAL A 77 21.00 10.76 -0.56
CA VAL A 77 20.45 10.04 -1.75
C VAL A 77 21.18 8.73 -2.04
N SER A 78 22.46 8.63 -1.75
CA SER A 78 23.28 7.44 -1.99
C SER A 78 23.44 6.62 -0.72
N THR A 79 23.94 5.40 -0.79
CA THR A 79 24.35 4.58 0.37
C THR A 79 25.71 4.97 0.90
N LEU A 80 26.54 5.60 0.09
CA LEU A 80 27.90 5.99 0.44
C LEU A 80 28.10 7.51 0.29
N CYS A 81 28.93 8.09 1.15
CA CYS A 81 29.41 9.46 0.95
C CYS A 81 30.36 9.51 -0.25
N THR A 82 30.55 10.72 -0.80
CA THR A 82 31.35 10.92 -2.02
C THR A 82 32.78 10.37 -1.87
N ALA A 83 33.40 10.50 -0.70
CA ALA A 83 34.76 10.00 -0.45
C ALA A 83 34.77 8.47 -0.44
N CYS A 84 33.92 7.82 0.33
CA CYS A 84 33.84 6.35 0.38
C CYS A 84 33.45 5.74 -0.97
N SER A 85 32.52 6.35 -1.71
CA SER A 85 32.17 5.92 -3.06
C SER A 85 33.35 6.01 -4.07
N ARG A 86 34.21 7.01 -3.90
CA ARG A 86 35.44 7.10 -4.70
C ARG A 86 36.43 6.01 -4.29
N SER A 87 36.69 5.85 -2.99
CA SER A 87 37.61 4.84 -2.47
C SER A 87 37.19 3.42 -2.84
N LEU A 88 35.90 3.12 -2.81
CA LEU A 88 35.37 1.81 -3.25
C LEU A 88 35.73 1.56 -4.72
N ARG A 89 35.46 2.52 -5.58
CA ARG A 89 35.79 2.40 -7.02
C ARG A 89 37.30 2.25 -7.28
N GLU A 90 38.12 2.95 -6.50
CA GLU A 90 39.60 2.92 -6.65
C GLU A 90 40.20 1.62 -6.06
N SER A 91 39.56 1.01 -5.04
CA SER A 91 40.08 -0.22 -4.40
C SER A 91 39.79 -1.48 -5.20
N GLY A 92 38.72 -1.50 -6.02
CA GLY A 92 38.27 -2.70 -6.72
C GLY A 92 37.81 -3.86 -5.80
N GLN A 93 37.61 -3.59 -4.49
CA GLN A 93 37.18 -4.58 -3.52
C GLN A 93 35.69 -4.89 -3.68
N ASP A 94 35.30 -6.07 -3.16
CA ASP A 94 33.90 -6.40 -2.96
C ASP A 94 33.22 -5.37 -2.03
N GLU A 95 32.01 -4.96 -2.37
CA GLU A 95 31.31 -3.89 -1.65
C GLU A 95 31.08 -4.26 -0.16
N ALA A 96 30.68 -5.49 0.15
CA ALA A 96 30.41 -5.91 1.53
C ALA A 96 31.68 -5.90 2.39
N VAL A 97 32.80 -6.37 1.84
CA VAL A 97 34.10 -6.32 2.50
C VAL A 97 34.56 -4.87 2.70
N PHE A 98 34.39 -4.02 1.69
CA PHE A 98 34.73 -2.60 1.79
C PHE A 98 33.91 -1.89 2.87
N LEU A 99 32.59 -2.11 2.92
CA LEU A 99 31.74 -1.48 3.92
C LEU A 99 32.17 -1.81 5.36
N ALA A 100 32.60 -3.04 5.60
CA ALA A 100 32.99 -3.52 6.93
C ALA A 100 34.42 -3.09 7.32
N THR A 101 35.34 -2.98 6.37
CA THR A 101 36.79 -2.86 6.68
C THR A 101 37.40 -1.49 6.33
N HIS A 102 36.74 -0.70 5.48
CA HIS A 102 37.30 0.58 5.03
C HIS A 102 37.38 1.61 6.15
N ALA A 103 38.58 2.09 6.45
CA ALA A 103 38.81 3.22 7.35
C ALA A 103 38.84 4.53 6.57
N PRO A 104 37.87 5.44 6.75
CA PRO A 104 37.84 6.73 6.10
C PRO A 104 39.04 7.60 6.50
N SER A 105 39.47 8.50 5.59
CA SER A 105 40.59 9.40 5.85
C SER A 105 40.41 10.20 7.14
N PRO A 106 41.40 10.22 8.04
CA PRO A 106 41.32 10.97 9.29
C PRO A 106 41.29 12.50 9.08
N ASN A 107 41.63 12.98 7.86
CA ASN A 107 41.61 14.38 7.48
C ASN A 107 40.28 14.84 6.83
N ARG A 108 39.24 13.96 6.85
CA ARG A 108 37.93 14.31 6.29
C ARG A 108 37.27 15.48 7.02
N THR A 109 36.44 16.21 6.32
CA THR A 109 35.63 17.29 6.89
C THR A 109 34.42 16.72 7.59
N ILE A 110 34.31 16.90 8.90
CA ILE A 110 33.16 16.48 9.71
C ILE A 110 32.36 17.73 10.08
N GLY A 111 31.06 17.72 9.91
CA GLY A 111 30.21 18.89 10.20
C GLY A 111 30.63 20.17 9.44
N GLY A 112 31.31 20.04 8.30
CA GLY A 112 31.78 21.18 7.52
C GLY A 112 33.15 21.69 7.91
N ARG A 113 33.74 21.23 9.02
CA ARG A 113 35.05 21.59 9.54
C ARG A 113 35.99 20.38 9.55
N ARG A 114 37.27 20.61 9.26
CA ARG A 114 38.30 19.58 9.44
C ARG A 114 38.67 19.46 10.92
N PRO A 115 39.12 18.29 11.38
CA PRO A 115 39.63 18.14 12.73
C PRO A 115 40.77 19.07 13.06
N ASN A 116 41.03 19.27 14.35
CA ASN A 116 42.13 20.12 14.80
C ASN A 116 43.53 19.52 14.43
N CYS A 117 44.50 20.41 14.27
CA CYS A 117 45.89 20.10 14.00
C CYS A 117 46.46 19.16 15.06
N LEU A 118 47.25 18.15 14.67
CA LEU A 118 47.85 17.14 15.58
C LEU A 118 48.91 17.71 16.52
N VAL A 119 49.42 18.89 16.28
CA VAL A 119 50.43 19.50 17.16
C VAL A 119 49.88 19.72 18.56
N GLY A 120 50.68 19.40 19.56
CA GLY A 120 50.32 19.47 20.96
C GLY A 120 49.28 18.41 21.38
N GLY A 121 49.26 17.23 20.72
CA GLY A 121 48.29 16.20 21.00
C GLY A 121 46.86 16.61 20.63
N GLY A 122 46.67 17.51 19.66
CA GLY A 122 45.37 18.04 19.25
C GLY A 122 44.95 19.32 19.97
N THR A 123 45.79 19.88 20.84
CA THR A 123 45.51 21.16 21.53
C THR A 123 45.66 22.37 20.62
N CYS A 124 46.30 22.24 19.45
CA CYS A 124 46.30 23.28 18.42
C CYS A 124 44.91 23.42 17.82
N GLN A 125 44.26 24.55 18.06
CA GLN A 125 42.82 24.75 17.76
C GLN A 125 42.57 25.14 16.27
N ARG A 126 43.59 25.06 15.41
CA ARG A 126 43.47 25.35 13.99
C ARG A 126 43.13 24.12 13.17
N GLU A 127 42.32 24.29 12.13
CA GLU A 127 42.01 23.18 11.22
C GLU A 127 43.27 22.58 10.62
N ARG A 128 43.34 21.24 10.58
CA ARG A 128 44.38 20.54 9.86
C ARG A 128 44.16 20.51 8.35
N HIS A 129 45.25 20.50 7.64
CA HIS A 129 45.31 20.30 6.19
C HIS A 129 46.02 18.98 5.87
N ASN A 130 47.08 19.04 5.09
CA ASN A 130 47.88 17.85 4.78
C ASN A 130 48.75 17.43 5.97
N LEU A 131 49.12 16.16 6.04
CA LEU A 131 49.94 15.57 7.08
C LEU A 131 49.37 15.74 8.52
N GLY A 132 48.06 15.98 8.63
CA GLY A 132 47.42 16.19 9.95
C GLY A 132 47.73 17.52 10.62
N MET A 133 48.35 18.47 9.94
CA MET A 133 48.82 19.74 10.49
C MET A 133 48.10 20.95 9.89
N CYS A 134 47.97 22.02 10.64
CA CYS A 134 47.48 23.29 10.10
C CYS A 134 48.54 23.93 9.16
N ALA A 135 48.11 24.88 8.31
CA ALA A 135 48.96 25.47 7.27
C ALA A 135 50.28 26.04 7.83
N PRO A 136 50.32 26.79 8.94
CA PRO A 136 51.58 27.27 9.52
C PRO A 136 52.51 26.14 9.95
N HIS A 137 51.98 25.10 10.63
CA HIS A 137 52.81 23.97 11.06
C HIS A 137 53.30 23.16 9.87
N MET A 138 52.52 23.00 8.85
CA MET A 138 52.94 22.33 7.61
C MET A 138 54.03 23.09 6.91
N SER A 139 53.93 24.43 6.81
CA SER A 139 54.98 25.29 6.23
C SER A 139 56.28 25.23 7.02
N ASN A 140 56.16 25.21 8.40
CA ASN A 140 57.32 25.09 9.27
C ASN A 140 57.98 23.71 9.13
N TRP A 141 57.16 22.65 9.02
CA TRP A 141 57.64 21.30 8.76
C TRP A 141 58.42 21.18 7.46
N HIS A 142 57.86 21.73 6.37
CA HIS A 142 58.54 21.71 5.07
C HIS A 142 59.87 22.48 5.12
N ARG A 143 59.91 23.60 5.85
CA ARG A 143 61.15 24.35 6.07
C ARG A 143 62.15 23.55 6.91
N HIS A 144 61.69 22.91 7.98
CA HIS A 144 62.52 22.09 8.85
C HIS A 144 63.12 20.88 8.10
N ARG A 145 62.31 20.21 7.28
CA ARG A 145 62.72 19.05 6.49
C ARG A 145 63.74 19.40 5.37
N LYS A 146 63.70 20.63 4.88
CA LYS A 146 64.76 21.11 3.95
C LYS A 146 66.11 21.22 4.61
N ILE A 147 66.13 21.51 5.91
CA ILE A 147 67.39 21.65 6.69
C ILE A 147 67.80 20.28 7.28
N ARG A 148 66.83 19.44 7.66
CA ARG A 148 67.04 18.08 8.23
C ARG A 148 66.22 17.10 7.42
N PRO A 149 66.75 16.51 6.36
CA PRO A 149 65.99 15.62 5.47
C PRO A 149 65.54 14.31 6.15
N ASP A 150 66.25 13.86 7.15
CA ASP A 150 66.03 12.68 7.97
C ASP A 150 65.07 12.89 9.14
N ALA A 151 64.53 14.08 9.36
CA ALA A 151 63.63 14.38 10.46
C ALA A 151 62.35 13.56 10.38
N VAL A 152 61.95 12.96 11.53
CA VAL A 152 60.72 12.20 11.69
C VAL A 152 59.57 13.12 12.06
N LEU A 153 58.47 13.03 11.33
CA LEU A 153 57.32 13.92 11.51
C LEU A 153 56.72 13.89 12.92
N ASP A 154 56.53 12.69 13.48
CA ASP A 154 55.89 12.50 14.80
C ASP A 154 56.75 13.08 15.94
N GLU A 155 58.06 12.99 15.85
CA GLU A 155 58.95 13.63 16.80
C GLU A 155 58.91 15.14 16.72
N TRP A 156 58.95 15.67 15.51
CA TRP A 156 58.87 17.10 15.27
C TRP A 156 57.51 17.68 15.77
N VAL A 157 56.39 17.03 15.48
CA VAL A 157 55.05 17.45 15.93
C VAL A 157 54.97 17.62 17.47
N ARG A 158 55.60 16.72 18.23
CA ARG A 158 55.65 16.77 19.69
C ARG A 158 56.41 17.98 20.24
N THR A 159 57.37 18.49 19.52
CA THR A 159 58.22 19.64 19.92
C THR A 159 57.61 20.99 19.60
N GLN A 160 56.53 21.04 18.81
CA GLN A 160 55.96 22.29 18.32
C GLN A 160 54.96 22.88 19.33
N ARG A 161 54.90 24.21 19.38
CA ARG A 161 53.89 24.97 20.18
C ARG A 161 52.54 24.97 19.42
N ALA A 162 51.48 24.65 20.18
CA ALA A 162 50.10 24.79 19.69
C ALA A 162 49.73 26.26 19.42
N TYR A 163 48.95 26.48 18.38
CA TYR A 163 48.36 27.80 18.06
C TYR A 163 46.93 27.88 18.60
N GLY A 164 46.53 29.08 19.03
CA GLY A 164 45.12 29.40 19.35
C GLY A 164 44.19 29.33 18.13
N PRO A 165 42.86 29.51 18.33
CA PRO A 165 41.86 29.48 17.27
C PRO A 165 42.09 30.56 16.23
N MET A 166 41.67 30.26 15.02
CA MET A 166 41.53 31.28 13.98
C MET A 166 40.21 32.05 14.22
N PRO A 167 40.08 33.28 13.70
CA PRO A 167 38.77 33.98 13.70
C PRO A 167 37.75 33.13 12.91
N SER A 168 36.47 33.25 13.31
CA SER A 168 35.39 32.64 12.60
C SER A 168 35.23 33.24 11.19
N CYS A 169 34.76 32.47 10.25
CA CYS A 169 34.44 32.99 8.90
C CYS A 169 33.34 34.05 9.00
N LEU A 170 33.48 35.15 8.26
CA LEU A 170 32.55 36.27 8.21
C LEU A 170 31.15 35.87 7.69
N VAL A 171 31.08 34.81 6.87
CA VAL A 171 29.82 34.27 6.38
C VAL A 171 29.08 33.56 7.52
N VAL A 172 27.89 34.03 7.86
CA VAL A 172 27.10 33.56 9.01
C VAL A 172 26.77 32.08 8.90
N GLY A 173 27.03 31.32 9.96
CA GLY A 173 26.79 29.86 9.99
C GLY A 173 27.86 29.04 9.29
N CYS A 174 28.94 29.63 8.76
CA CYS A 174 30.05 28.88 8.21
C CYS A 174 30.92 28.26 9.30
N PRO A 175 31.10 26.93 9.36
CA PRO A 175 31.85 26.27 10.43
C PRO A 175 33.39 26.34 10.28
N ARG A 176 33.87 26.89 9.19
CA ARG A 176 35.32 26.92 8.84
C ARG A 176 36.04 28.11 9.42
N ASP A 177 37.29 27.90 9.75
CA ASP A 177 38.18 28.95 10.20
C ASP A 177 38.36 30.03 9.11
N GLY A 178 38.25 31.30 9.46
CA GLY A 178 38.60 32.46 8.66
C GLY A 178 40.09 32.78 8.76
N ASN A 179 40.61 33.59 7.83
CA ASN A 179 41.98 34.14 7.90
C ASN A 179 41.97 35.43 8.74
N HIS A 180 43.13 35.88 9.17
CA HIS A 180 43.26 37.09 9.98
C HIS A 180 43.07 38.39 9.18
N ALA A 181 43.20 38.37 7.87
CA ALA A 181 43.14 39.60 7.06
C ALA A 181 41.69 39.97 6.69
N GLU A 182 40.93 39.00 6.21
CA GLU A 182 39.59 39.24 5.70
C GLU A 182 38.49 38.58 6.55
N ASN A 183 38.85 37.74 7.51
CA ASN A 183 37.95 36.88 8.30
C ASN A 183 37.12 35.95 7.39
N LEU A 184 37.64 35.50 6.26
CA LEU A 184 37.00 34.58 5.36
C LEU A 184 37.73 33.24 5.34
N CYS A 185 37.00 32.14 5.29
CA CYS A 185 37.60 30.83 5.02
C CYS A 185 38.16 30.77 3.57
N LEU A 186 39.02 29.80 3.27
CA LEU A 186 39.66 29.69 1.96
C LEU A 186 38.65 29.70 0.81
N THR A 187 37.56 28.99 0.94
CA THR A 187 36.49 28.93 -0.09
C THR A 187 35.86 30.29 -0.29
N HIS A 188 35.32 30.90 0.79
CA HIS A 188 34.63 32.18 0.71
C HIS A 188 35.59 33.32 0.31
N ARG A 189 36.85 33.22 0.68
CA ARG A 189 37.87 34.17 0.21
C ARG A 189 38.02 34.14 -1.30
N GLN A 190 38.04 32.93 -1.88
CA GLN A 190 38.15 32.79 -3.34
C GLN A 190 36.87 33.28 -4.03
N GLU A 191 35.71 32.98 -3.48
CA GLU A 191 34.41 33.45 -3.98
C GLU A 191 34.27 34.96 -3.87
N TRP A 192 34.66 35.57 -2.76
CA TRP A 192 34.74 37.04 -2.61
C TRP A 192 35.67 37.65 -3.66
N LYS A 193 36.86 37.08 -3.86
CA LYS A 193 37.80 37.57 -4.88
C LYS A 193 37.18 37.57 -6.28
N THR A 194 36.40 36.56 -6.61
CA THR A 194 35.66 36.46 -7.88
C THR A 194 34.54 37.48 -7.96
N ALA A 195 33.75 37.60 -6.90
CA ALA A 195 32.61 38.53 -6.83
C ALA A 195 33.08 40.00 -6.88
N ALA A 196 34.10 40.38 -6.09
CA ALA A 196 34.67 41.71 -6.10
C ALA A 196 35.14 42.11 -7.49
N ARG A 197 35.86 41.19 -8.14
CA ARG A 197 36.36 41.42 -9.54
C ARG A 197 35.21 41.60 -10.53
N SER A 198 34.17 40.78 -10.46
CA SER A 198 33.03 40.85 -11.38
C SER A 198 32.18 42.11 -11.19
N GLN A 199 32.17 42.66 -9.98
CA GLN A 199 31.41 43.87 -9.64
C GLN A 199 32.26 45.16 -9.65
N GLY A 200 33.53 45.06 -10.00
CA GLY A 200 34.42 46.20 -10.02
C GLY A 200 34.77 46.78 -8.65
N LEU A 201 34.66 45.97 -7.58
CA LEU A 201 34.92 46.36 -6.22
C LEU A 201 36.38 46.08 -5.83
N GLU A 202 36.94 46.88 -4.92
CA GLU A 202 38.24 46.58 -4.34
C GLU A 202 38.19 45.37 -3.41
N PHE A 203 39.11 44.45 -3.55
CA PHE A 203 39.16 43.25 -2.69
C PHE A 203 39.26 43.57 -1.19
N GLY A 204 39.97 44.70 -0.86
CA GLY A 204 40.16 45.18 0.50
C GLY A 204 38.93 45.89 1.13
N ASP A 205 37.89 46.20 0.33
CA ASP A 205 36.73 46.92 0.86
C ASP A 205 35.97 46.07 1.90
N ALA A 206 36.07 46.47 3.16
CA ALA A 206 35.52 45.78 4.30
C ALA A 206 33.97 45.85 4.35
N ALA A 207 33.37 47.00 3.93
CA ALA A 207 31.94 47.17 3.90
C ALA A 207 31.27 46.33 2.80
N ALA A 208 31.82 46.38 1.58
CA ALA A 208 31.36 45.57 0.47
C ALA A 208 31.54 44.06 0.74
N ARG A 209 32.65 43.66 1.39
CA ARG A 209 32.90 42.28 1.80
C ARG A 209 31.88 41.80 2.82
N LYS A 210 31.54 42.65 3.81
CA LYS A 210 30.50 42.30 4.83
C LYS A 210 29.12 42.15 4.19
N ALA A 211 28.72 43.08 3.31
CA ALA A 211 27.46 43.00 2.58
C ALA A 211 27.38 41.73 1.72
N TRP A 212 28.49 41.39 1.01
CA TRP A 212 28.59 40.14 0.27
C TRP A 212 28.50 38.90 1.14
N ALA A 213 29.17 38.92 2.31
CA ALA A 213 29.16 37.80 3.23
C ALA A 213 27.75 37.54 3.83
N ASP A 214 26.99 38.61 4.11
CA ASP A 214 25.62 38.50 4.60
C ASP A 214 24.66 37.93 3.55
N ALA A 215 24.94 38.11 2.26
CA ALA A 215 24.19 37.56 1.14
C ALA A 215 24.75 36.23 0.60
N THR A 216 25.74 35.64 1.27
CA THR A 216 26.43 34.43 0.82
C THR A 216 26.06 33.22 1.69
N PHE A 217 25.78 32.06 1.07
CA PHE A 217 25.53 30.83 1.80
C PHE A 217 26.77 30.31 2.50
N PRO A 218 26.63 29.81 3.76
CA PRO A 218 27.76 29.16 4.44
C PRO A 218 28.16 27.86 3.75
N TYR A 219 29.32 27.35 4.11
CA TYR A 219 29.67 25.99 3.72
C TYR A 219 28.73 24.99 4.35
N LEU A 220 28.00 24.23 3.55
CA LEU A 220 26.95 23.32 3.98
C LEU A 220 27.32 21.86 3.69
N THR A 221 27.08 20.99 4.66
CA THR A 221 27.18 19.52 4.49
C THR A 221 25.90 18.96 3.85
N ALA A 222 25.88 17.66 3.56
CA ALA A 222 24.71 17.00 2.96
C ALA A 222 23.44 17.14 3.82
N GLY A 223 23.59 17.12 5.13
CA GLY A 223 22.49 17.24 6.11
C GLY A 223 22.06 18.67 6.44
N GLN A 224 22.58 19.69 5.76
CA GLN A 224 22.34 21.09 6.14
C GLN A 224 21.72 21.91 5.01
N PHE A 225 20.95 22.92 5.40
CA PHE A 225 20.57 24.06 4.57
C PHE A 225 20.54 25.35 5.42
N SER A 226 20.76 26.49 4.77
CA SER A 226 20.64 27.82 5.40
C SER A 226 19.64 28.67 4.65
N LEU A 227 18.85 29.44 5.37
CA LEU A 227 17.95 30.45 4.82
C LEU A 227 18.49 31.87 5.02
N LYS A 228 19.61 32.04 5.75
CA LYS A 228 20.16 33.35 6.15
C LYS A 228 20.39 34.33 4.99
N PRO A 229 20.90 33.93 3.82
CA PRO A 229 21.14 34.83 2.70
C PRO A 229 19.88 35.35 1.99
N LEU A 230 18.73 34.72 2.25
CA LEU A 230 17.45 35.11 1.64
C LEU A 230 16.92 36.41 2.26
N ALA A 231 16.06 37.13 1.53
CA ALA A 231 15.30 38.23 2.07
C ALA A 231 14.44 37.75 3.24
N GLU A 232 14.26 38.57 4.27
CA GLU A 232 13.55 38.20 5.49
C GLU A 232 12.15 37.64 5.24
N THR A 233 11.41 38.22 4.30
CA THR A 233 10.10 37.68 3.90
C THR A 233 10.21 36.27 3.35
N VAL A 234 11.17 36.01 2.45
CA VAL A 234 11.39 34.69 1.86
C VAL A 234 11.85 33.67 2.91
N GLN A 235 12.66 34.09 3.90
CA GLN A 235 13.05 33.25 5.03
C GLN A 235 11.80 32.74 5.80
N LEU A 236 10.90 33.66 6.16
CA LEU A 236 9.65 33.35 6.87
C LEU A 236 8.71 32.49 6.00
N GLU A 237 8.58 32.79 4.72
CA GLU A 237 7.75 32.03 3.79
C GLU A 237 8.26 30.59 3.61
N VAL A 238 9.57 30.40 3.43
CA VAL A 238 10.15 29.05 3.31
C VAL A 238 10.02 28.29 4.62
N LEU A 239 10.27 28.93 5.76
CA LEU A 239 10.12 28.31 7.08
C LEU A 239 8.67 27.88 7.33
N PHE A 240 7.71 28.75 7.03
CA PHE A 240 6.28 28.42 7.11
C PHE A 240 5.93 27.22 6.21
N ALA A 241 6.41 27.21 4.98
CA ALA A 241 6.16 26.11 4.07
C ALA A 241 6.78 24.79 4.56
N LEU A 242 7.94 24.82 5.23
CA LEU A 242 8.58 23.63 5.82
C LEU A 242 7.78 23.11 7.02
N GLN A 243 7.29 23.98 7.90
CA GLN A 243 6.42 23.58 9.02
C GLN A 243 5.12 22.96 8.52
N GLN A 244 4.48 23.60 7.55
CA GLN A 244 3.27 23.05 6.90
C GLN A 244 3.51 21.73 6.19
N ARG A 245 4.70 21.51 5.62
CA ARG A 245 5.10 20.25 5.04
C ARG A 245 5.21 19.15 6.09
N GLU A 246 5.78 19.45 7.24
CA GLU A 246 5.92 18.51 8.34
C GLU A 246 4.57 18.15 8.99
N GLU A 247 3.67 19.11 9.18
CA GLU A 247 2.31 18.87 9.67
C GLU A 247 1.53 17.89 8.79
N ARG A 248 1.79 17.93 7.48
CA ARG A 248 1.22 16.96 6.52
C ARG A 248 1.91 15.58 6.54
N GLY A 249 2.89 15.37 7.41
CA GLY A 249 3.62 14.11 7.54
C GLY A 249 4.68 13.88 6.47
N GLN A 250 5.12 14.94 5.77
CA GLN A 250 6.19 14.84 4.77
C GLN A 250 7.56 15.08 5.40
N ASN A 251 8.59 14.48 4.83
CA ASN A 251 9.97 14.65 5.30
C ASN A 251 10.56 15.99 4.90
N ILE A 252 11.46 16.47 5.75
CA ILE A 252 12.37 17.57 5.44
C ILE A 252 13.68 16.96 4.91
N ALA A 253 13.91 17.08 3.61
CA ALA A 253 15.16 16.67 2.98
C ALA A 253 16.04 17.91 2.73
N PRO A 254 17.25 18.01 3.32
CA PRO A 254 18.07 19.22 3.22
C PRO A 254 18.48 19.58 1.79
N ARG A 255 18.76 18.59 0.92
CA ARG A 255 19.24 18.85 -0.44
C ARG A 255 18.25 19.64 -1.32
N PRO A 256 16.97 19.27 -1.47
CA PRO A 256 16.00 20.08 -2.22
C PRO A 256 15.82 21.49 -1.66
N VAL A 257 15.82 21.65 -0.32
CA VAL A 257 15.67 22.95 0.34
C VAL A 257 16.88 23.85 0.03
N ARG A 258 18.10 23.32 0.15
CA ARG A 258 19.34 24.03 -0.19
C ARG A 258 19.36 24.51 -1.64
N LEU A 259 18.98 23.63 -2.58
CA LEU A 259 18.92 23.99 -4.00
C LEU A 259 17.81 25.03 -4.26
N ALA A 260 16.68 24.92 -3.55
CA ALA A 260 15.61 25.93 -3.64
C ALA A 260 16.03 27.27 -3.09
N ALA A 261 16.70 27.32 -1.93
CA ALA A 261 17.22 28.55 -1.34
C ALA A 261 18.14 29.28 -2.33
N THR A 262 19.04 28.57 -3.00
CA THR A 262 19.89 29.17 -4.06
C THR A 262 19.08 29.77 -5.20
N ARG A 263 17.94 29.18 -5.56
CA ARG A 263 17.07 29.68 -6.65
C ARG A 263 16.17 30.83 -6.22
N LEU A 264 15.92 30.95 -4.91
CA LEU A 264 15.10 32.02 -4.32
C LEU A 264 15.91 33.24 -3.90
N LEU A 265 17.23 33.19 -4.05
CA LEU A 265 18.13 34.31 -3.73
C LEU A 265 17.76 35.53 -4.60
N GLY A 266 17.62 36.69 -3.94
CA GLY A 266 17.26 37.95 -4.60
C GLY A 266 15.75 38.18 -4.77
N LEU A 267 14.91 37.18 -4.48
CA LEU A 267 13.45 37.42 -4.46
C LEU A 267 13.05 38.20 -3.21
N PRO A 268 12.18 39.20 -3.33
CA PRO A 268 11.65 39.90 -2.15
C PRO A 268 10.56 39.10 -1.40
N SER A 269 9.77 38.28 -2.11
CA SER A 269 8.72 37.42 -1.56
C SER A 269 8.32 36.32 -2.56
N ILE A 270 7.95 35.13 -2.08
CA ILE A 270 7.39 34.02 -2.88
C ILE A 270 5.91 34.29 -3.23
N ALA A 271 5.19 34.99 -2.35
CA ALA A 271 3.80 35.37 -2.62
C ALA A 271 3.69 36.35 -3.79
N GLU A 272 4.76 37.05 -4.10
CA GLU A 272 4.86 37.91 -5.25
C GLU A 272 4.90 37.10 -6.56
N ARG A 273 4.00 37.41 -7.47
CA ARG A 273 3.91 36.76 -8.78
C ARG A 273 4.71 37.48 -9.88
N GLY A 274 5.89 38.01 -9.55
CA GLY A 274 6.76 38.61 -10.56
C GLY A 274 7.54 37.57 -11.36
N ASP A 275 8.18 37.98 -12.43
CA ASP A 275 9.04 37.15 -13.32
C ASP A 275 10.24 36.53 -12.63
N GLY A 276 10.49 36.88 -11.37
CA GLY A 276 11.63 36.41 -10.57
C GLY A 276 11.49 35.00 -9.96
N TYR A 277 10.28 34.40 -9.92
CA TYR A 277 10.14 33.05 -9.37
C TYR A 277 10.68 32.03 -10.40
N PRO A 278 11.50 31.02 -9.95
CA PRO A 278 12.13 30.07 -10.87
C PRO A 278 11.11 29.39 -11.79
N GLY A 279 11.35 29.38 -13.08
CA GLY A 279 10.54 28.65 -14.06
C GLY A 279 10.60 27.15 -13.73
N LEU A 280 9.46 26.59 -13.31
CA LEU A 280 9.40 25.19 -12.85
C LEU A 280 9.65 24.18 -13.98
N ASP A 281 9.31 24.55 -15.21
CA ASP A 281 9.38 23.65 -16.36
C ASP A 281 10.82 23.42 -16.85
N VAL A 282 11.72 24.36 -16.57
CA VAL A 282 13.15 24.24 -16.92
C VAL A 282 14.00 23.52 -15.86
N ILE A 283 13.41 23.15 -14.72
CA ILE A 283 14.12 22.48 -13.64
C ILE A 283 14.12 20.96 -13.89
N ALA A 284 15.28 20.40 -14.22
CA ALA A 284 15.43 18.96 -14.48
C ALA A 284 15.30 18.11 -13.21
N ASP A 285 15.78 18.60 -12.05
CA ASP A 285 15.66 17.87 -10.76
C ASP A 285 14.20 17.84 -10.31
N THR A 286 13.60 16.65 -10.35
CA THR A 286 12.19 16.44 -10.03
C THR A 286 11.85 16.72 -8.57
N ASN A 287 12.78 16.46 -7.64
CA ASN A 287 12.58 16.72 -6.21
C ASN A 287 12.59 18.21 -5.92
N LEU A 288 13.54 18.94 -6.52
CA LEU A 288 13.59 20.40 -6.43
C LEU A 288 12.35 21.04 -7.04
N ARG A 289 11.94 20.60 -8.23
CA ARG A 289 10.74 21.11 -8.91
C ARG A 289 9.49 20.87 -8.05
N SER A 290 9.36 19.68 -7.48
CA SER A 290 8.24 19.33 -6.61
C SER A 290 8.23 20.20 -5.35
N PHE A 291 9.38 20.38 -4.70
CA PHE A 291 9.51 21.21 -3.51
C PHE A 291 9.14 22.68 -3.78
N LEU A 292 9.70 23.30 -4.83
CA LEU A 292 9.36 24.68 -5.21
C LEU A 292 7.88 24.86 -5.56
N ARG A 293 7.29 23.90 -6.27
CA ARG A 293 5.85 23.91 -6.61
C ARG A 293 4.99 23.84 -5.34
N GLU A 294 5.35 22.98 -4.42
CA GLU A 294 4.66 22.82 -3.14
C GLU A 294 4.79 24.09 -2.28
N THR A 295 6.00 24.62 -2.13
CA THR A 295 6.28 25.86 -1.40
C THR A 295 5.43 27.01 -1.94
N ARG A 296 5.44 27.23 -3.26
CA ARG A 296 4.63 28.28 -3.90
C ARG A 296 3.15 28.11 -3.58
N ARG A 297 2.59 26.88 -3.76
CA ARG A 297 1.17 26.61 -3.44
C ARG A 297 0.83 26.85 -1.98
N THR A 298 1.73 26.52 -1.07
CA THR A 298 1.53 26.72 0.36
C THR A 298 1.51 28.21 0.69
N ILE A 299 2.41 28.99 0.12
CA ILE A 299 2.46 30.45 0.31
C ILE A 299 1.28 31.15 -0.38
N ASP A 300 0.91 30.78 -1.59
CA ASP A 300 -0.30 31.29 -2.27
C ASP A 300 -1.55 31.14 -1.37
N ARG A 301 -1.72 29.99 -0.70
CA ARG A 301 -2.84 29.73 0.20
C ARG A 301 -2.77 30.57 1.47
N ALA A 302 -1.60 30.59 2.10
CA ALA A 302 -1.36 31.39 3.29
C ALA A 302 -1.62 32.87 3.05
N TYR A 303 -1.19 33.38 1.89
CA TYR A 303 -1.39 34.76 1.50
C TYR A 303 -2.88 35.10 1.25
N LYS A 304 -3.62 34.20 0.59
CA LYS A 304 -5.08 34.37 0.43
C LYS A 304 -5.77 34.46 1.80
N LYS A 305 -5.40 33.60 2.75
CA LYS A 305 -5.91 33.65 4.13
C LYS A 305 -5.58 34.96 4.80
N PHE A 306 -4.36 35.44 4.69
CA PHE A 306 -3.94 36.76 5.16
C PHE A 306 -4.74 37.91 4.52
N ALA A 307 -4.96 37.83 3.21
CA ALA A 307 -5.71 38.83 2.45
C ALA A 307 -7.24 38.76 2.68
N GLY A 308 -7.74 37.84 3.49
CA GLY A 308 -9.17 37.65 3.76
C GLY A 308 -9.98 37.16 2.56
N VAL A 309 -9.34 36.51 1.57
CA VAL A 309 -10.01 35.89 0.43
C VAL A 309 -10.67 34.60 0.88
N SER A 310 -11.98 34.47 0.70
CA SER A 310 -12.68 33.24 1.07
C SER A 310 -12.24 32.07 0.19
N PRO A 311 -12.00 30.87 0.77
CA PRO A 311 -11.73 29.66 -0.01
C PRO A 311 -12.85 29.27 -0.98
N THR A 312 -14.07 29.80 -0.75
CA THR A 312 -15.26 29.54 -1.56
C THR A 312 -15.53 30.62 -2.61
N ASP A 313 -14.67 31.63 -2.71
CA ASP A 313 -14.80 32.64 -3.75
C ASP A 313 -14.47 32.07 -5.13
N GLY A 314 -15.37 32.35 -6.10
CA GLY A 314 -15.21 31.90 -7.48
C GLY A 314 -15.62 30.45 -7.73
N ASN A 315 -15.36 30.00 -8.95
CA ASN A 315 -15.79 28.68 -9.45
C ASN A 315 -14.73 27.57 -9.30
N ILE A 316 -13.53 27.89 -8.81
CA ILE A 316 -12.44 26.90 -8.62
C ILE A 316 -12.02 26.91 -7.15
N TRP A 317 -12.35 25.84 -6.44
CA TRP A 317 -12.01 25.71 -5.02
C TRP A 317 -10.84 24.76 -4.79
N ASP A 318 -9.87 25.18 -3.97
CA ASP A 318 -8.84 24.28 -3.46
C ASP A 318 -9.37 23.60 -2.19
N LEU A 319 -9.62 22.30 -2.29
CA LEU A 319 -10.21 21.53 -1.22
C LEU A 319 -9.31 21.44 0.04
N THR A 320 -8.03 21.81 -0.07
CA THR A 320 -7.13 21.91 1.07
C THR A 320 -7.46 23.13 1.92
N GLU A 321 -7.89 24.23 1.30
CA GLU A 321 -8.28 25.47 1.97
C GLU A 321 -9.59 25.32 2.76
N LEU A 322 -10.40 24.31 2.41
CA LEU A 322 -11.67 23.97 3.06
C LEU A 322 -11.53 22.92 4.16
N ASP A 323 -10.32 22.51 4.51
CA ASP A 323 -10.06 21.41 5.47
C ASP A 323 -10.81 20.12 5.18
N ILE A 324 -11.05 19.82 3.90
CA ILE A 324 -11.73 18.59 3.49
C ILE A 324 -10.96 17.37 4.00
N PRO A 325 -11.62 16.43 4.72
CA PRO A 325 -10.98 15.23 5.21
C PRO A 325 -10.33 14.42 4.09
N SER A 326 -9.03 14.19 4.17
CA SER A 326 -8.30 13.40 3.19
C SER A 326 -7.61 12.20 3.82
N LYS A 327 -7.49 11.12 3.04
CA LYS A 327 -6.79 9.89 3.48
C LYS A 327 -5.29 10.11 3.51
N PHE A 328 -4.63 9.37 4.39
CA PHE A 328 -3.18 9.24 4.35
C PHE A 328 -2.76 8.23 3.27
N SER A 329 -1.59 8.47 2.67
CA SER A 329 -0.94 7.47 1.83
C SER A 329 -0.48 6.27 2.67
N ALA A 330 -0.05 5.19 2.01
CA ALA A 330 0.57 4.07 2.71
C ALA A 330 1.85 4.47 3.47
N THR A 331 2.50 5.56 3.07
CA THR A 331 3.68 6.13 3.73
C THR A 331 3.35 7.13 4.85
N GLY A 332 2.06 7.30 5.20
CA GLY A 332 1.63 8.23 6.26
C GLY A 332 1.56 9.70 5.83
N VAL A 333 1.79 10.00 4.56
CA VAL A 333 1.65 11.35 4.03
C VAL A 333 0.17 11.62 3.72
N ARG A 334 -0.37 12.73 4.23
CA ARG A 334 -1.74 13.15 3.91
C ARG A 334 -1.85 13.43 2.41
N LYS A 335 -2.76 12.75 1.74
CA LYS A 335 -3.03 12.97 0.30
C LYS A 335 -3.65 14.34 0.11
N HIS A 336 -3.17 15.08 -0.90
CA HIS A 336 -3.79 16.35 -1.27
C HIS A 336 -5.20 16.07 -1.81
N PRO A 337 -6.25 16.72 -1.29
CA PRO A 337 -7.62 16.48 -1.73
C PRO A 337 -7.87 16.94 -3.16
N GLY A 338 -7.10 17.91 -3.67
CA GLY A 338 -7.19 18.43 -5.03
C GLY A 338 -7.96 19.74 -5.13
N LYS A 339 -8.29 20.09 -6.37
CA LYS A 339 -9.16 21.23 -6.69
C LYS A 339 -10.43 20.72 -7.35
N VAL A 340 -11.49 21.51 -7.25
CA VAL A 340 -12.77 21.31 -7.94
C VAL A 340 -13.04 22.52 -8.79
N ASP A 341 -13.38 22.30 -10.06
CA ASP A 341 -13.77 23.33 -11.01
C ASP A 341 -15.27 23.21 -11.30
N PHE A 342 -16.06 24.10 -10.72
CA PHE A 342 -17.51 24.07 -10.86
C PHE A 342 -17.99 24.53 -12.26
N THR A 343 -17.10 25.06 -13.10
CA THR A 343 -17.46 25.40 -14.50
C THR A 343 -17.74 24.15 -15.36
N GLU A 344 -17.32 22.96 -14.89
CA GLU A 344 -17.66 21.67 -15.50
C GLU A 344 -19.16 21.33 -15.39
N ILE A 345 -19.88 21.99 -14.46
CA ILE A 345 -21.32 21.81 -14.27
C ILE A 345 -22.04 22.99 -14.95
N GLN A 346 -22.79 22.72 -16.00
CA GLN A 346 -23.43 23.74 -16.85
C GLN A 346 -24.65 24.37 -16.18
N GLN A 347 -25.48 23.59 -15.49
CA GLN A 347 -26.74 24.03 -14.87
C GLN A 347 -26.45 24.82 -13.57
N PRO A 348 -26.92 26.06 -13.44
CA PRO A 348 -26.71 26.89 -12.25
C PRO A 348 -27.20 26.23 -10.95
N TRP A 349 -28.40 25.62 -10.98
CA TRP A 349 -28.98 24.95 -9.83
C TRP A 349 -28.16 23.75 -9.36
N MET A 350 -27.61 22.96 -10.28
CA MET A 350 -26.76 21.80 -9.96
C MET A 350 -25.39 22.24 -9.46
N ARG A 351 -24.84 23.33 -10.00
CA ARG A 351 -23.60 23.96 -9.53
C ARG A 351 -23.77 24.47 -8.10
N GLN A 352 -24.87 25.16 -7.80
CA GLN A 352 -25.18 25.64 -6.47
C GLN A 352 -25.34 24.47 -5.47
N LEU A 353 -26.04 23.39 -5.88
CA LEU A 353 -26.12 22.16 -5.11
C LEU A 353 -24.73 21.61 -4.78
N ALA A 354 -23.84 21.49 -5.76
CA ALA A 354 -22.49 20.98 -5.59
C ALA A 354 -21.66 21.85 -4.62
N MET A 355 -21.71 23.18 -4.80
CA MET A 355 -21.03 24.15 -3.95
C MET A 355 -21.50 24.03 -2.50
N THR A 356 -22.81 24.06 -2.27
CA THR A 356 -23.37 23.97 -0.92
C THR A 356 -23.11 22.61 -0.28
N TRP A 357 -23.20 21.52 -1.04
CA TRP A 357 -22.88 20.19 -0.53
C TRP A 357 -21.41 20.08 -0.07
N ILE A 358 -20.47 20.62 -0.84
CA ILE A 358 -19.05 20.58 -0.50
C ILE A 358 -18.74 21.47 0.70
N ASP A 359 -19.29 22.66 0.75
CA ASP A 359 -18.99 23.63 1.83
C ASP A 359 -19.61 23.22 3.18
N VAL A 360 -20.87 22.78 3.15
CA VAL A 360 -21.62 22.48 4.39
C VAL A 360 -21.40 21.05 4.86
N ALA A 361 -21.52 20.05 3.97
CA ALA A 361 -21.39 18.64 4.35
C ALA A 361 -19.95 18.17 4.48
N ARG A 362 -18.99 18.85 3.90
CA ARG A 362 -17.54 18.54 3.91
C ARG A 362 -17.22 17.06 3.76
N PRO A 363 -17.72 16.40 2.69
CA PRO A 363 -17.54 14.97 2.54
C PRO A 363 -16.05 14.61 2.41
N GLU A 364 -15.68 13.39 2.84
CA GLU A 364 -14.33 12.89 2.65
C GLU A 364 -13.90 12.98 1.17
N SER A 365 -12.63 13.32 0.93
CA SER A 365 -12.09 13.60 -0.42
C SER A 365 -12.38 12.54 -1.48
N GLY A 366 -12.51 11.26 -1.10
CA GLY A 366 -12.91 10.18 -2.01
C GLY A 366 -14.38 10.30 -2.44
N LYS A 367 -15.27 10.43 -1.47
CA LYS A 367 -16.71 10.63 -1.72
C LYS A 367 -17.00 11.91 -2.49
N LEU A 368 -16.27 12.98 -2.16
CA LEU A 368 -16.38 14.26 -2.86
C LEU A 368 -16.08 14.11 -4.35
N ARG A 369 -14.96 13.46 -4.69
CA ARG A 369 -14.58 13.28 -6.10
C ARG A 369 -15.57 12.40 -6.85
N ASP A 370 -16.05 11.33 -6.22
CA ASP A 370 -17.01 10.43 -6.84
C ASP A 370 -18.37 11.15 -7.06
N GLY A 371 -18.84 11.91 -6.08
CA GLY A 371 -20.06 12.70 -6.17
C GLY A 371 -19.96 13.83 -7.19
N PHE A 372 -18.85 14.60 -7.15
CA PHE A 372 -18.61 15.67 -8.12
C PHE A 372 -18.53 15.14 -9.55
N ARG A 373 -17.78 14.04 -9.77
CA ARG A 373 -17.74 13.38 -11.08
C ARG A 373 -19.12 12.91 -11.52
N GLY A 374 -19.93 12.41 -10.59
CA GLY A 374 -21.32 12.05 -10.86
C GLY A 374 -22.16 13.25 -11.33
N LEU A 375 -22.01 14.40 -10.66
CA LEU A 375 -22.72 15.64 -11.08
C LEU A 375 -22.24 16.14 -12.45
N VAL A 376 -20.96 16.08 -12.75
CA VAL A 376 -20.41 16.46 -14.07
C VAL A 376 -20.98 15.58 -15.18
N VAL A 377 -21.04 14.24 -14.98
CA VAL A 377 -21.65 13.31 -15.95
C VAL A 377 -23.14 13.64 -16.15
N ALA A 378 -23.88 13.86 -15.07
CA ALA A 378 -25.29 14.24 -15.14
C ALA A 378 -25.50 15.59 -15.83
N SER A 379 -24.66 16.57 -15.51
CA SER A 379 -24.68 17.88 -16.16
C SER A 379 -24.48 17.81 -17.67
N GLN A 380 -23.47 17.04 -18.10
CA GLN A 380 -23.19 16.83 -19.52
C GLN A 380 -24.33 16.12 -20.25
N ALA A 381 -24.92 15.11 -19.61
CA ALA A 381 -26.08 14.39 -20.15
C ALA A 381 -27.29 15.33 -20.37
N LEU A 382 -27.64 16.12 -19.35
CA LEU A 382 -28.74 17.11 -19.46
C LEU A 382 -28.43 18.20 -20.47
N TYR A 383 -27.19 18.68 -20.55
CA TYR A 383 -26.80 19.74 -21.48
C TYR A 383 -26.98 19.34 -22.93
N GLY A 384 -26.94 18.06 -23.26
CA GLY A 384 -27.25 17.52 -24.58
C GLY A 384 -28.73 17.49 -24.94
N LEU A 385 -29.64 17.80 -24.02
CA LEU A 385 -31.07 17.81 -24.23
C LEU A 385 -31.59 19.22 -24.66
N PRO A 386 -32.76 19.33 -25.31
CA PRO A 386 -33.44 20.61 -25.53
C PRO A 386 -33.60 21.34 -24.17
N GLY A 387 -33.20 22.62 -24.14
CA GLY A 387 -33.20 23.41 -22.89
C GLY A 387 -32.04 23.12 -21.92
N GLY A 388 -31.20 22.14 -22.22
CA GLY A 388 -29.94 21.88 -21.47
C GLY A 388 -30.10 21.60 -19.99
N GLY A 389 -31.29 21.28 -19.49
CA GLY A 389 -31.59 21.11 -18.09
C GLY A 389 -31.42 22.36 -17.22
N MET A 390 -31.46 23.56 -17.85
CA MET A 390 -31.22 24.85 -17.17
C MET A 390 -32.37 25.24 -16.23
N VAL A 391 -33.60 24.84 -16.54
CA VAL A 391 -34.79 25.17 -15.76
C VAL A 391 -35.13 24.00 -14.84
N PRO A 392 -34.91 24.12 -13.54
CA PRO A 392 -35.11 23.00 -12.62
C PRO A 392 -36.53 22.50 -12.52
N THR A 393 -37.50 23.40 -12.66
CA THR A 393 -38.95 23.07 -12.62
C THR A 393 -39.46 22.27 -13.83
N ALA A 394 -38.69 22.22 -14.93
CA ALA A 394 -39.04 21.47 -16.14
C ALA A 394 -38.52 20.03 -16.15
N LEU A 395 -37.71 19.65 -15.16
CA LEU A 395 -37.09 18.33 -15.08
C LEU A 395 -38.09 17.26 -14.68
N GLY A 396 -37.98 16.07 -15.27
CA GLY A 396 -38.83 14.94 -14.97
C GLY A 396 -38.13 13.61 -14.99
N PHE A 397 -38.91 12.54 -15.01
CA PHE A 397 -38.42 11.17 -15.02
C PHE A 397 -37.55 10.86 -16.25
N ALA A 398 -37.96 11.34 -17.43
CA ALA A 398 -37.23 11.12 -18.67
C ALA A 398 -35.80 11.71 -18.63
N ASP A 399 -35.63 12.88 -18.00
CA ASP A 399 -34.32 13.51 -17.84
C ASP A 399 -33.40 12.66 -16.93
N MET A 400 -33.99 12.02 -15.89
CA MET A 400 -33.25 11.11 -15.03
C MET A 400 -32.84 9.83 -15.78
N ASP A 401 -33.67 9.29 -16.67
CA ASP A 401 -33.34 8.16 -17.52
C ASP A 401 -32.12 8.46 -18.41
N VAL A 402 -32.08 9.66 -19.04
CA VAL A 402 -30.95 10.10 -19.86
C VAL A 402 -29.65 10.17 -19.02
N ILE A 403 -29.74 10.70 -17.81
CA ILE A 403 -28.60 10.70 -16.89
C ILE A 403 -28.11 9.28 -16.60
N VAL A 404 -29.02 8.36 -16.28
CA VAL A 404 -28.66 6.97 -15.98
C VAL A 404 -28.05 6.26 -17.19
N ASP A 405 -28.52 6.53 -18.38
CA ASP A 405 -27.96 6.00 -19.62
C ASP A 405 -26.54 6.54 -19.88
N ALA A 406 -26.29 7.81 -19.56
CA ALA A 406 -24.92 8.34 -19.58
C ALA A 406 -23.99 7.61 -18.62
N PHE A 407 -24.45 7.22 -17.42
CA PHE A 407 -23.66 6.38 -16.52
C PHE A 407 -23.46 4.94 -17.04
N ARG A 408 -24.44 4.37 -17.73
CA ARG A 408 -24.31 3.07 -18.39
C ARG A 408 -23.27 3.08 -19.51
N ALA A 409 -23.15 4.20 -20.21
CA ALA A 409 -22.16 4.40 -21.29
C ALA A 409 -20.80 4.93 -20.79
N LEU A 410 -20.63 5.25 -19.50
CA LEU A 410 -19.46 5.97 -18.97
C LEU A 410 -18.14 5.24 -19.21
N PRO A 411 -17.19 5.84 -19.95
CA PRO A 411 -15.84 5.27 -20.13
C PRO A 411 -14.91 5.64 -18.95
N ARG A 412 -13.76 4.96 -18.91
CA ARG A 412 -12.63 5.41 -18.07
C ARG A 412 -12.02 6.69 -18.65
N TRP A 413 -11.21 7.37 -17.83
CA TRP A 413 -10.49 8.59 -18.24
C TRP A 413 -9.57 8.42 -19.46
N ASN A 414 -9.09 7.17 -19.72
CA ASN A 414 -8.26 6.84 -20.88
C ASN A 414 -9.07 6.35 -22.10
N GLY A 415 -10.40 6.53 -22.08
CA GLY A 415 -11.29 6.11 -23.15
C GLY A 415 -11.65 4.62 -23.19
N THR A 416 -11.04 3.78 -22.36
CA THR A 416 -11.38 2.36 -22.30
C THR A 416 -12.71 2.14 -21.56
N GLU A 417 -13.35 1.00 -21.79
CA GLU A 417 -14.61 0.68 -21.13
C GLU A 417 -14.47 0.60 -19.60
N MET A 418 -15.42 1.21 -18.90
CA MET A 418 -15.50 1.11 -17.44
C MET A 418 -16.38 -0.07 -17.06
N GLY A 419 -15.87 -0.92 -16.17
CA GLY A 419 -16.66 -2.05 -15.66
C GLY A 419 -17.88 -1.61 -14.82
N PRO A 420 -18.92 -2.44 -14.72
CA PRO A 420 -20.21 -2.11 -14.06
C PRO A 420 -20.06 -1.61 -12.62
N LYS A 421 -19.08 -2.13 -11.88
CA LYS A 421 -18.80 -1.69 -10.50
C LYS A 421 -18.37 -0.22 -10.41
N GLY A 422 -17.55 0.24 -11.36
CA GLY A 422 -17.13 1.65 -11.43
C GLY A 422 -18.27 2.56 -11.81
N LYS A 423 -19.03 2.20 -12.85
CA LYS A 423 -20.23 2.93 -13.30
C LYS A 423 -21.24 3.06 -12.14
N ARG A 424 -21.48 1.97 -11.41
CA ARG A 424 -22.39 1.93 -10.25
C ARG A 424 -21.92 2.82 -9.09
N LEU A 425 -20.62 2.90 -8.85
CA LEU A 425 -20.06 3.79 -7.83
C LEU A 425 -20.44 5.25 -8.11
N TYR A 426 -20.19 5.73 -9.31
CA TYR A 426 -20.50 7.12 -9.68
C TYR A 426 -22.00 7.40 -9.69
N LEU A 427 -22.82 6.49 -10.19
CA LEU A 427 -24.27 6.62 -10.15
C LEU A 427 -24.82 6.69 -8.72
N THR A 428 -24.29 5.84 -7.83
CA THR A 428 -24.70 5.86 -6.41
C THR A 428 -24.25 7.15 -5.73
N SER A 429 -23.04 7.62 -6.01
CA SER A 429 -22.52 8.88 -5.45
C SER A 429 -23.30 10.09 -5.97
N PHE A 430 -23.73 10.06 -7.23
CA PHE A 430 -24.65 11.09 -7.79
C PHE A 430 -25.97 11.11 -7.03
N PHE A 431 -26.62 9.96 -6.84
CA PHE A 431 -27.88 9.89 -6.07
C PHE A 431 -27.70 10.34 -4.61
N GLU A 432 -26.55 10.05 -3.96
CA GLU A 432 -26.28 10.53 -2.60
C GLU A 432 -26.30 12.08 -2.54
N VAL A 433 -25.77 12.75 -3.57
CA VAL A 433 -25.79 14.24 -3.64
C VAL A 433 -27.20 14.77 -3.94
N ILE A 434 -27.96 14.14 -4.84
CA ILE A 434 -29.35 14.50 -5.10
C ILE A 434 -30.19 14.33 -3.82
N ASP A 435 -30.02 13.22 -3.11
CA ASP A 435 -30.71 12.96 -1.83
C ASP A 435 -30.34 13.98 -0.74
N TYR A 436 -29.07 14.46 -0.74
CA TYR A 436 -28.67 15.55 0.12
C TYR A 436 -29.43 16.83 -0.23
N GLY A 437 -29.46 17.21 -1.52
CA GLY A 437 -30.19 18.38 -1.98
C GLY A 437 -31.68 18.35 -1.65
N ARG A 438 -32.33 17.18 -1.77
CA ARG A 438 -33.73 16.99 -1.38
C ARG A 438 -33.94 17.19 0.13
N ARG A 439 -33.10 16.58 0.96
CA ARG A 439 -33.19 16.70 2.42
C ARG A 439 -32.92 18.10 2.96
N THR A 440 -32.14 18.88 2.26
CA THR A 440 -31.77 20.25 2.68
C THR A 440 -32.59 21.35 2.04
N GLY A 441 -33.59 21.04 1.23
CA GLY A 441 -34.43 22.02 0.52
C GLY A 441 -33.77 22.67 -0.70
N LEU A 442 -32.52 22.33 -1.02
CA LEU A 442 -31.78 22.90 -2.17
C LEU A 442 -32.41 22.49 -3.53
N LEU A 443 -33.22 21.46 -3.54
CA LEU A 443 -33.89 20.93 -4.71
C LEU A 443 -35.43 21.00 -4.61
N ASP A 444 -35.99 21.92 -3.82
CA ASP A 444 -37.43 22.05 -3.64
C ASP A 444 -38.14 22.50 -4.94
N GLU A 445 -37.47 23.28 -5.78
CA GLU A 445 -37.94 23.67 -7.09
C GLU A 445 -37.90 22.56 -8.15
N VAL A 446 -37.09 21.49 -7.88
CA VAL A 446 -36.97 20.37 -8.81
C VAL A 446 -38.10 19.39 -8.56
N PRO A 447 -38.93 19.05 -9.57
CA PRO A 447 -40.09 18.16 -9.41
C PRO A 447 -39.74 16.83 -8.77
N GLY A 448 -40.63 16.27 -7.94
CA GLY A 448 -40.43 14.98 -7.27
C GLY A 448 -40.22 13.81 -8.23
N GLN A 449 -40.71 13.97 -9.49
CA GLN A 449 -40.49 12.97 -10.55
C GLN A 449 -39.04 12.86 -11.01
N PHE A 450 -38.22 13.90 -10.84
CA PHE A 450 -36.76 13.83 -11.04
C PHE A 450 -36.13 13.11 -9.87
N ALA A 451 -36.32 11.82 -9.76
CA ALA A 451 -35.88 11.01 -8.63
C ALA A 451 -35.38 9.63 -9.08
N ARG A 452 -34.73 8.95 -8.17
CA ARG A 452 -34.26 7.57 -8.37
C ARG A 452 -35.45 6.61 -8.48
N HIS A 453 -35.42 5.73 -9.49
CA HIS A 453 -36.39 4.65 -9.67
C HIS A 453 -35.70 3.27 -9.61
N SER A 454 -36.49 2.21 -9.43
CA SER A 454 -35.99 0.83 -9.40
C SER A 454 -35.33 0.34 -10.70
N SER A 455 -35.73 0.94 -11.85
CA SER A 455 -35.12 0.71 -13.17
C SER A 455 -33.73 1.35 -13.34
N HIS A 456 -33.43 2.35 -12.51
CA HIS A 456 -32.15 3.06 -12.55
C HIS A 456 -31.01 2.21 -11.99
N ARG A 457 -30.71 1.11 -12.66
CA ARG A 457 -29.70 0.14 -12.29
C ARG A 457 -28.64 0.00 -13.36
N ILE A 458 -27.44 -0.21 -12.94
CA ILE A 458 -26.36 -0.71 -13.80
C ILE A 458 -26.28 -2.21 -13.51
N PRO A 459 -26.65 -3.07 -14.46
CA PRO A 459 -26.60 -4.52 -14.26
C PRO A 459 -25.18 -4.96 -13.94
N ASP A 460 -25.07 -6.05 -13.20
CA ASP A 460 -23.79 -6.74 -13.06
C ASP A 460 -23.38 -7.27 -14.44
N ALA A 461 -22.07 -7.32 -14.70
CA ALA A 461 -21.59 -8.11 -15.82
C ALA A 461 -22.13 -9.52 -15.63
N VAL A 462 -22.67 -10.09 -16.69
CA VAL A 462 -22.99 -11.53 -16.73
C VAL A 462 -21.66 -12.22 -16.47
N GLN A 463 -21.45 -12.70 -15.24
CA GLN A 463 -20.32 -13.56 -14.97
C GLN A 463 -20.58 -14.83 -15.77
N ASP A 464 -19.63 -15.19 -16.63
CA ASP A 464 -19.61 -16.53 -17.16
C ASP A 464 -19.62 -17.47 -15.95
N GLU A 465 -20.63 -18.31 -15.81
CA GLU A 465 -20.77 -19.21 -14.68
C GLU A 465 -19.57 -20.18 -14.59
N ASP A 466 -18.84 -20.37 -15.69
CA ASP A 466 -17.66 -21.21 -15.78
C ASP A 466 -16.35 -20.41 -15.62
N GLU A 467 -16.41 -19.06 -15.47
CA GLU A 467 -15.23 -18.25 -15.22
C GLU A 467 -14.68 -18.58 -13.84
N ILE A 468 -13.52 -19.22 -13.81
CA ILE A 468 -12.73 -19.41 -12.58
C ILE A 468 -12.47 -18.02 -12.01
N GLY A 469 -13.01 -17.73 -10.83
CA GLY A 469 -12.88 -16.42 -10.19
C GLY A 469 -11.39 -16.02 -10.05
N LYS A 470 -11.12 -14.93 -9.35
CA LYS A 470 -9.76 -14.38 -9.13
C LYS A 470 -8.82 -15.28 -8.31
N ALA A 471 -9.15 -16.54 -8.09
CA ALA A 471 -8.33 -17.51 -7.39
C ALA A 471 -7.27 -18.09 -8.33
N ILE A 472 -6.02 -18.15 -7.84
CA ILE A 472 -4.94 -18.85 -8.55
C ILE A 472 -5.18 -20.35 -8.36
N PRO A 473 -5.20 -21.17 -9.44
CA PRO A 473 -5.34 -22.63 -9.34
C PRO A 473 -4.23 -23.26 -8.47
N GLU A 474 -4.54 -24.34 -7.82
CA GLU A 474 -3.58 -25.04 -6.92
C GLU A 474 -2.37 -25.62 -7.67
N SER A 475 -2.56 -26.04 -8.91
CA SER A 475 -1.49 -26.47 -9.83
C SER A 475 -0.50 -25.34 -10.13
N VAL A 476 -1.00 -24.12 -10.29
CA VAL A 476 -0.17 -22.92 -10.49
C VAL A 476 0.57 -22.56 -9.20
N ILE A 477 -0.10 -22.64 -8.04
CA ILE A 477 0.55 -22.39 -6.75
C ILE A 477 1.70 -23.36 -6.51
N ARG A 478 1.52 -24.65 -6.82
CA ARG A 478 2.60 -25.66 -6.73
C ARG A 478 3.80 -25.33 -7.62
N GLN A 479 3.56 -24.83 -8.84
CA GLN A 479 4.65 -24.37 -9.71
C GLN A 479 5.37 -23.16 -9.13
N LEU A 480 4.65 -22.21 -8.53
CA LEU A 480 5.25 -21.07 -7.83
C LEU A 480 6.09 -21.52 -6.64
N ASP A 481 5.61 -22.50 -5.86
CA ASP A 481 6.34 -23.05 -4.72
C ASP A 481 7.67 -23.73 -5.16
N GLN A 482 7.70 -24.42 -6.30
CA GLN A 482 8.92 -24.99 -6.86
C GLN A 482 9.97 -23.94 -7.21
N HIS A 483 9.53 -22.72 -7.56
CA HIS A 483 10.42 -21.61 -7.93
C HIS A 483 10.58 -20.56 -6.80
N LEU A 484 10.16 -20.90 -5.58
CA LEU A 484 10.20 -19.97 -4.44
C LEU A 484 11.60 -19.44 -4.17
N GLY A 485 12.65 -20.24 -4.38
CA GLY A 485 14.03 -19.85 -4.21
C GLY A 485 14.47 -18.63 -5.02
N LEU A 486 13.78 -18.31 -6.12
CA LEU A 486 14.05 -17.14 -6.97
C LEU A 486 13.34 -15.86 -6.50
N LEU A 487 12.39 -15.97 -5.57
CA LEU A 487 11.66 -14.81 -5.08
C LEU A 487 12.57 -13.89 -4.27
N GLY A 488 12.69 -12.65 -4.68
CA GLY A 488 13.54 -11.63 -4.06
C GLY A 488 14.95 -11.57 -4.64
N GLU A 489 15.32 -12.44 -5.57
CA GLU A 489 16.62 -12.45 -6.21
C GLU A 489 16.85 -11.18 -7.04
N GLY A 490 18.04 -10.57 -6.91
CA GLY A 490 18.40 -9.37 -7.65
C GLY A 490 17.62 -8.10 -7.27
N ILE A 491 16.82 -8.13 -6.20
CA ILE A 491 16.02 -7.00 -5.77
C ILE A 491 16.71 -6.28 -4.61
N PRO A 492 17.17 -5.03 -4.81
CA PRO A 492 17.76 -4.26 -3.72
C PRO A 492 16.66 -3.76 -2.76
N TYR A 493 16.91 -3.89 -1.46
CA TYR A 493 16.00 -3.35 -0.44
C TYR A 493 16.82 -2.70 0.70
N GLY A 494 17.15 -1.41 0.53
CA GLY A 494 17.98 -0.67 1.47
C GLY A 494 19.38 -1.24 1.58
N ASN A 495 19.84 -1.44 2.81
CA ASN A 495 21.14 -2.02 3.16
C ASN A 495 21.09 -3.52 3.49
N LEU A 496 19.94 -4.18 3.28
CA LEU A 496 19.83 -5.62 3.53
C LEU A 496 20.65 -6.43 2.53
N ALA A 497 21.31 -7.49 3.01
CA ALA A 497 21.96 -8.47 2.16
C ALA A 497 20.93 -9.18 1.25
N ALA A 498 21.35 -9.60 0.07
CA ALA A 498 20.47 -10.27 -0.89
C ALA A 498 19.72 -11.47 -0.32
N GLU A 499 20.39 -12.27 0.50
CA GLU A 499 19.79 -13.44 1.15
C GLU A 499 18.76 -13.07 2.23
N ASP A 500 18.90 -11.92 2.90
CA ASP A 500 17.90 -11.40 3.84
C ASP A 500 16.67 -10.90 3.12
N VAL A 501 16.85 -10.23 1.99
CA VAL A 501 15.76 -9.77 1.11
C VAL A 501 14.97 -10.98 0.59
N LYS A 502 15.65 -12.02 0.11
CA LYS A 502 15.02 -13.27 -0.32
C LYS A 502 14.22 -13.90 0.81
N ALA A 503 14.84 -14.13 1.97
CA ALA A 503 14.19 -14.75 3.13
C ALA A 503 12.94 -13.95 3.57
N MET A 504 13.01 -12.62 3.58
CA MET A 504 11.88 -11.77 3.92
C MET A 504 10.71 -11.92 2.94
N PHE A 505 10.97 -11.83 1.63
CA PHE A 505 9.88 -11.91 0.64
C PHE A 505 9.34 -13.33 0.48
N GLN A 506 10.15 -14.36 0.65
CA GLN A 506 9.72 -15.75 0.70
C GLN A 506 8.79 -16.00 1.89
N THR A 507 9.14 -15.49 3.07
CA THR A 507 8.25 -15.54 4.25
C THR A 507 6.95 -14.80 4.01
N VAL A 508 6.98 -13.60 3.40
CA VAL A 508 5.76 -12.85 3.03
C VAL A 508 4.86 -13.65 2.10
N TYR A 509 5.44 -14.31 1.09
CA TYR A 509 4.70 -15.16 0.16
C TYR A 509 4.02 -16.33 0.86
N LEU A 510 4.77 -17.08 1.68
CA LEU A 510 4.25 -18.24 2.41
C LEU A 510 3.13 -17.84 3.37
N VAL A 511 3.29 -16.74 4.11
CA VAL A 511 2.24 -16.21 4.99
C VAL A 511 0.99 -15.79 4.18
N LEU A 512 1.14 -15.16 3.02
CA LEU A 512 0.00 -14.82 2.16
C LEU A 512 -0.73 -16.07 1.66
N ARG A 513 0.03 -17.08 1.19
CA ARG A 513 -0.48 -18.35 0.65
C ARG A 513 -1.25 -19.15 1.70
N ASP A 514 -0.70 -19.25 2.91
CA ASP A 514 -1.17 -20.16 3.97
C ASP A 514 -2.23 -19.54 4.87
N THR A 515 -2.32 -18.22 4.94
CA THR A 515 -3.27 -17.53 5.81
C THR A 515 -4.38 -16.78 5.06
N GLY A 516 -4.21 -16.51 3.78
CA GLY A 516 -5.15 -15.73 2.98
C GLY A 516 -5.34 -14.30 3.50
N ARG A 517 -4.39 -13.76 4.28
CA ARG A 517 -4.48 -12.37 4.75
C ARG A 517 -4.23 -11.39 3.62
N ARG A 518 -4.75 -10.16 3.78
CA ARG A 518 -4.51 -9.13 2.77
C ARG A 518 -3.04 -8.70 2.80
N PRO A 519 -2.45 -8.29 1.66
CA PRO A 519 -1.04 -7.87 1.63
C PRO A 519 -0.69 -6.79 2.66
N GLU A 520 -1.60 -5.85 2.90
CA GLU A 520 -1.44 -4.81 3.91
C GLU A 520 -1.52 -5.37 5.35
N GLU A 521 -2.32 -6.41 5.59
CA GLU A 521 -2.44 -7.08 6.87
C GLU A 521 -1.17 -7.87 7.19
N VAL A 522 -0.61 -8.57 6.19
CA VAL A 522 0.68 -9.29 6.32
C VAL A 522 1.82 -8.31 6.56
N ALA A 523 1.89 -7.22 5.78
CA ALA A 523 2.91 -6.18 5.94
C ALA A 523 2.90 -5.56 7.36
N ARG A 524 1.74 -5.51 8.02
CA ARG A 524 1.55 -4.92 9.36
C ARG A 524 1.72 -5.89 10.51
N LEU A 525 2.06 -7.16 10.26
CA LEU A 525 2.32 -8.10 11.35
C LEU A 525 3.42 -7.58 12.26
N VAL A 526 3.21 -7.72 13.55
CA VAL A 526 4.17 -7.35 14.59
C VAL A 526 5.00 -8.55 15.02
N LEU A 527 6.09 -8.35 15.73
CA LEU A 527 6.99 -9.45 16.13
C LEU A 527 6.30 -10.50 17.01
N ASP A 528 5.36 -10.09 17.85
CA ASP A 528 4.57 -10.94 18.73
C ASP A 528 3.26 -11.43 18.08
N CYS A 529 3.27 -11.63 16.77
CA CYS A 529 2.10 -12.06 16.00
C CYS A 529 1.74 -13.56 16.15
N LEU A 530 2.52 -14.34 16.87
CA LEU A 530 2.24 -15.75 17.14
C LEU A 530 1.80 -15.93 18.59
N GLU A 531 0.72 -16.65 18.80
CA GLU A 531 0.19 -17.06 20.09
C GLU A 531 0.00 -18.58 20.08
N GLN A 532 0.26 -19.24 21.20
CA GLN A 532 0.00 -20.66 21.36
C GLN A 532 -1.21 -20.81 22.29
N ASP A 533 -2.17 -21.63 21.88
CA ASP A 533 -3.37 -21.96 22.66
C ASP A 533 -3.48 -23.49 22.75
N GLY A 534 -3.02 -24.05 23.86
CA GLY A 534 -2.83 -25.50 23.99
C GLY A 534 -1.81 -26.04 22.99
N ASP A 535 -2.20 -26.99 22.16
CA ASP A 535 -1.38 -27.58 21.10
C ASP A 535 -1.54 -26.85 19.75
N GLU A 536 -2.37 -25.80 19.68
CA GLU A 536 -2.64 -25.07 18.46
C GLU A 536 -1.89 -23.73 18.42
N HIS A 537 -1.44 -23.36 17.23
CA HIS A 537 -0.83 -22.07 16.98
C HIS A 537 -1.79 -21.13 16.28
N GLN A 538 -1.76 -19.86 16.68
CA GLN A 538 -2.60 -18.81 16.15
C GLN A 538 -1.77 -17.61 15.67
N LEU A 539 -2.16 -17.08 14.48
CA LEU A 539 -1.63 -15.81 13.98
C LEU A 539 -2.50 -14.67 14.49
N ILE A 540 -1.90 -13.70 15.16
CA ILE A 540 -2.57 -12.46 15.60
C ILE A 540 -2.38 -11.39 14.55
N TRP A 541 -3.46 -10.78 14.10
CA TRP A 541 -3.44 -9.77 13.06
C TRP A 541 -4.56 -8.73 13.21
N ASP A 542 -4.41 -7.59 12.52
CA ASP A 542 -5.35 -6.48 12.57
C ASP A 542 -6.13 -6.34 11.26
N ASN A 543 -7.46 -6.48 11.28
CA ASN A 543 -8.33 -6.09 10.18
C ASN A 543 -8.73 -4.61 10.30
N ARG A 544 -7.84 -3.71 9.92
CA ARG A 544 -8.09 -2.25 10.00
C ARG A 544 -9.21 -1.78 9.07
N LYS A 545 -9.41 -2.45 7.94
CA LYS A 545 -10.52 -2.14 7.02
C LYS A 545 -11.88 -2.29 7.69
N SER A 546 -12.02 -3.28 8.56
CA SER A 546 -13.25 -3.54 9.33
C SER A 546 -13.19 -2.98 10.75
N LYS A 547 -12.10 -2.28 11.14
CA LYS A 547 -11.84 -1.77 12.49
C LYS A 547 -11.86 -2.86 13.58
N ARG A 548 -11.41 -4.07 13.24
CA ARG A 548 -11.27 -5.19 14.18
C ARG A 548 -9.79 -5.48 14.40
N LEU A 549 -9.35 -5.28 15.63
CA LEU A 549 -7.95 -5.46 16.02
C LEU A 549 -7.74 -6.79 16.73
N ARG A 550 -6.51 -7.28 16.74
CA ARG A 550 -6.07 -8.50 17.42
C ARG A 550 -6.95 -9.73 17.11
N ARG A 551 -7.24 -9.93 15.82
CA ARG A 551 -7.94 -11.13 15.36
C ARG A 551 -6.98 -12.33 15.42
N ARG A 552 -7.53 -13.50 15.71
CA ARG A 552 -6.83 -14.77 15.78
C ARG A 552 -7.17 -15.65 14.60
N LEU A 553 -6.20 -16.28 14.01
CA LEU A 553 -6.36 -17.26 12.95
C LEU A 553 -5.54 -18.51 13.31
N PRO A 554 -6.15 -19.67 13.43
CA PRO A 554 -5.41 -20.92 13.55
C PRO A 554 -4.51 -21.13 12.34
N ILE A 555 -3.26 -21.51 12.56
CA ILE A 555 -2.26 -21.77 11.52
C ILE A 555 -1.53 -23.08 11.79
N ASN A 556 -1.04 -23.70 10.73
CA ASN A 556 -0.27 -24.93 10.83
C ASN A 556 1.17 -24.68 11.33
N GLN A 557 1.82 -25.74 11.80
CA GLN A 557 3.19 -25.68 12.34
C GLN A 557 4.19 -25.19 11.29
N GLU A 558 4.03 -25.55 10.02
CA GLU A 558 4.93 -25.13 8.93
C GLU A 558 4.95 -23.60 8.77
N THR A 559 3.78 -22.96 8.86
CA THR A 559 3.69 -21.48 8.81
C THR A 559 4.35 -20.84 10.05
N VAL A 560 4.23 -21.46 11.23
CA VAL A 560 4.91 -21.03 12.46
C VAL A 560 6.42 -21.09 12.30
N ASP A 561 6.93 -22.21 11.77
CA ASP A 561 8.35 -22.44 11.58
C ASP A 561 8.96 -21.43 10.59
N VAL A 562 8.27 -21.13 9.49
CA VAL A 562 8.67 -20.11 8.52
C VAL A 562 8.75 -18.72 9.17
N ILE A 563 7.74 -18.35 9.97
CA ILE A 563 7.73 -17.04 10.67
C ILE A 563 8.86 -16.98 11.68
N ASN A 564 9.10 -18.05 12.46
CA ASN A 564 10.16 -18.09 13.46
C ASN A 564 11.56 -18.09 12.84
N ALA A 565 11.77 -18.78 11.73
CA ALA A 565 13.02 -18.74 10.98
C ALA A 565 13.35 -17.31 10.51
N TRP A 566 12.35 -16.60 9.99
CA TRP A 566 12.51 -15.18 9.64
C TRP A 566 12.76 -14.31 10.88
N LYS A 567 12.04 -14.51 11.98
CA LYS A 567 12.25 -13.76 13.24
C LYS A 567 13.68 -13.91 13.76
N ALA A 568 14.23 -15.13 13.75
CA ALA A 568 15.61 -15.40 14.16
C ALA A 568 16.61 -14.64 13.28
N ARG A 569 16.49 -14.76 11.95
CA ARG A 569 17.34 -14.04 10.99
C ARG A 569 17.21 -12.52 11.14
N ARG A 570 15.99 -12.03 11.28
CA ARG A 570 15.68 -10.60 11.44
C ARG A 570 16.32 -10.02 12.72
N ALA A 571 16.47 -10.80 13.78
CA ALA A 571 17.04 -10.33 15.04
C ALA A 571 18.53 -9.94 14.92
N GLU A 572 19.22 -10.46 13.90
CA GLU A 572 20.62 -10.16 13.60
C GLU A 572 20.81 -8.92 12.70
N LEU A 573 19.70 -8.38 12.15
CA LEU A 573 19.77 -7.26 11.23
C LEU A 573 19.82 -5.92 11.96
N ASP A 574 20.64 -5.00 11.44
CA ASP A 574 20.61 -3.59 11.84
C ASP A 574 19.42 -2.88 11.19
N LEU A 575 18.38 -2.67 11.98
CA LEU A 575 17.10 -2.13 11.51
C LEU A 575 16.82 -0.75 12.09
N PRO A 576 16.16 0.14 11.33
CA PRO A 576 15.69 1.41 11.84
C PRO A 576 14.82 1.22 13.10
N ARG A 577 15.07 2.00 14.16
CA ARG A 577 14.35 1.89 15.46
C ARG A 577 12.83 1.92 15.31
N ASN A 578 12.32 2.72 14.39
CA ASN A 578 10.90 2.84 14.13
C ASN A 578 10.29 1.61 13.41
N SER A 579 11.10 0.72 12.84
CA SER A 579 10.69 -0.57 12.26
C SER A 579 10.76 -1.74 13.24
N ALA A 580 11.34 -1.54 14.41
CA ALA A 580 11.68 -2.62 15.34
C ALA A 580 10.49 -3.50 15.75
N ARG A 581 9.31 -2.95 15.87
CA ARG A 581 8.09 -3.66 16.27
C ARG A 581 7.47 -4.53 15.17
N TYR A 582 7.79 -4.29 13.90
CA TYR A 582 7.14 -4.98 12.77
C TYR A 582 7.89 -6.23 12.35
N LEU A 583 7.19 -7.30 12.03
CA LEU A 583 7.77 -8.53 11.51
C LEU A 583 8.51 -8.28 10.18
N PHE A 584 7.92 -7.47 9.30
CA PHE A 584 8.49 -7.06 8.02
C PHE A 584 8.84 -5.57 8.05
N PRO A 585 10.12 -5.21 8.22
CA PRO A 585 10.55 -3.84 8.41
C PRO A 585 10.54 -3.04 7.11
N ALA A 586 10.36 -1.72 7.22
CA ALA A 586 10.64 -0.77 6.16
C ALA A 586 12.09 -0.30 6.26
N ILE A 587 12.90 -0.63 5.27
CA ILE A 587 14.30 -0.21 5.17
C ILE A 587 14.43 1.02 4.28
N THR A 588 13.65 1.07 3.18
CA THR A 588 13.62 2.21 2.25
C THR A 588 12.36 3.04 2.45
N ASN A 589 12.47 4.35 2.29
CA ASN A 589 11.35 5.30 2.43
C ASN A 589 10.61 5.15 3.78
N ASN A 590 11.38 4.90 4.85
CA ASN A 590 10.85 4.68 6.18
C ASN A 590 10.49 6.01 6.84
N THR A 591 9.37 6.62 6.45
CA THR A 591 8.96 7.92 6.95
C THR A 591 7.97 7.83 8.10
N ALA A 592 6.78 7.34 7.86
CA ALA A 592 5.73 7.34 8.86
C ALA A 592 5.17 5.95 9.20
N ASN A 593 5.37 4.95 8.35
CA ASN A 593 4.73 3.66 8.51
C ASN A 593 5.60 2.53 9.06
N HIS A 594 6.91 2.65 9.02
CA HIS A 594 7.83 1.76 9.72
C HIS A 594 7.76 0.26 9.36
N MET A 595 6.88 -0.12 8.44
CA MET A 595 6.65 -1.49 7.96
C MET A 595 6.89 -1.59 6.46
N LEU A 596 7.12 -2.81 5.96
CA LEU A 596 7.17 -3.11 4.54
C LEU A 596 5.89 -2.60 3.84
N LEU A 597 6.03 -1.86 2.75
CA LEU A 597 4.88 -1.40 1.99
C LEU A 597 4.27 -2.54 1.15
N SER A 598 2.96 -2.67 1.18
CA SER A 598 2.24 -3.65 0.33
C SER A 598 2.51 -3.45 -1.17
N GLY A 599 2.83 -2.21 -1.59
CA GLY A 599 3.29 -1.91 -2.94
C GLY A 599 4.64 -2.54 -3.29
N ASN A 600 5.56 -2.66 -2.32
CA ASN A 600 6.84 -3.35 -2.52
C ASN A 600 6.60 -4.87 -2.67
N ILE A 601 5.73 -5.46 -1.84
CA ILE A 601 5.31 -6.86 -1.98
C ILE A 601 4.79 -7.12 -3.41
N ALA A 602 3.87 -6.26 -3.88
CA ALA A 602 3.29 -6.42 -5.21
C ALA A 602 4.31 -6.27 -6.34
N ARG A 603 5.26 -5.36 -6.20
CA ARG A 603 6.33 -5.14 -7.19
C ARG A 603 7.29 -6.32 -7.26
N THR A 604 7.75 -6.78 -6.11
CA THR A 604 8.68 -7.91 -6.00
C THR A 604 8.05 -9.19 -6.52
N MET A 605 6.82 -9.51 -6.12
CA MET A 605 6.12 -10.70 -6.63
C MET A 605 5.88 -10.62 -8.15
N ARG A 606 5.51 -9.45 -8.67
CA ARG A 606 5.31 -9.30 -10.12
C ARG A 606 6.62 -9.46 -10.89
N ALA A 607 7.73 -8.94 -10.37
CA ALA A 607 9.05 -9.11 -10.98
C ALA A 607 9.44 -10.59 -11.00
N TRP A 608 9.27 -11.29 -9.89
CA TRP A 608 9.52 -12.74 -9.79
C TRP A 608 8.66 -13.55 -10.75
N VAL A 609 7.33 -13.38 -10.77
CA VAL A 609 6.44 -14.10 -11.68
C VAL A 609 6.80 -13.87 -13.15
N ARG A 610 7.28 -12.66 -13.48
CA ARG A 610 7.73 -12.34 -14.85
C ARG A 610 9.08 -12.95 -15.20
N SER A 611 9.94 -13.21 -14.23
CA SER A 611 11.25 -13.87 -14.47
C SER A 611 11.15 -15.37 -14.66
N LEU A 612 10.03 -16.02 -14.31
CA LEU A 612 9.84 -17.46 -14.54
C LEU A 612 9.66 -17.72 -16.03
N ASP A 613 10.31 -18.76 -16.56
CA ASP A 613 10.26 -19.09 -17.99
C ASP A 613 8.84 -19.44 -18.44
N ARG A 614 8.17 -20.33 -17.70
CA ARG A 614 6.83 -20.79 -18.01
C ARG A 614 6.04 -21.11 -16.74
N ILE A 615 4.76 -20.85 -16.77
CA ILE A 615 3.77 -21.28 -15.79
C ILE A 615 2.59 -21.85 -16.55
N ASP A 616 2.27 -23.09 -16.30
CA ASP A 616 1.23 -23.83 -17.04
C ASP A 616 -0.13 -23.75 -16.32
N SER A 617 -1.18 -23.60 -17.11
CA SER A 617 -2.56 -23.72 -16.64
C SER A 617 -3.02 -25.20 -16.66
N GLU A 618 -4.16 -25.48 -16.06
CA GLU A 618 -4.83 -26.79 -16.15
C GLU A 618 -5.55 -26.99 -17.48
N THR A 619 -5.65 -25.96 -18.30
CA THR A 619 -6.31 -26.01 -19.59
C THR A 619 -5.36 -26.56 -20.65
N LEU A 620 -5.79 -27.59 -21.36
CA LEU A 620 -5.03 -28.18 -22.46
C LEU A 620 -5.35 -27.45 -23.77
N GLY A 621 -4.31 -27.24 -24.56
CA GLY A 621 -4.43 -26.77 -25.93
C GLY A 621 -4.89 -27.85 -26.89
N PRO A 622 -5.12 -27.51 -28.17
CA PRO A 622 -5.50 -28.48 -29.21
C PRO A 622 -4.46 -29.59 -29.45
N ASP A 623 -3.22 -29.36 -29.07
CA ASP A 623 -2.08 -30.25 -29.14
C ASP A 623 -1.95 -31.16 -27.89
N GLY A 624 -2.85 -31.07 -26.94
CA GLY A 624 -2.84 -31.81 -25.69
C GLY A 624 -1.83 -31.28 -24.66
N MET A 625 -1.12 -30.18 -24.95
CA MET A 625 -0.17 -29.56 -24.02
C MET A 625 -0.87 -28.52 -23.17
N PRO A 626 -0.45 -28.32 -21.89
CA PRO A 626 -0.98 -27.26 -21.04
C PRO A 626 -0.77 -25.87 -21.67
N LEU A 627 -1.81 -25.05 -21.66
CA LEU A 627 -1.71 -23.64 -22.07
C LEU A 627 -0.98 -22.82 -21.02
N PRO A 628 -0.21 -21.78 -21.41
CA PRO A 628 0.40 -20.87 -20.45
C PRO A 628 -0.65 -20.19 -19.58
N PHE A 629 -0.37 -20.08 -18.29
CA PHE A 629 -1.21 -19.33 -17.35
C PHE A 629 -0.96 -17.81 -17.47
N GLU A 630 -2.01 -17.03 -17.42
CA GLU A 630 -1.93 -15.57 -17.50
C GLU A 630 -1.26 -14.98 -16.23
N ARG A 631 -0.03 -14.51 -16.37
CA ARG A 631 0.82 -14.04 -15.26
C ARG A 631 0.25 -12.84 -14.51
N ASP A 632 -0.52 -11.97 -15.16
CA ASP A 632 -1.12 -10.80 -14.55
C ASP A 632 -2.25 -11.16 -13.55
N LEU A 633 -2.75 -12.38 -13.59
CA LEU A 633 -3.66 -12.93 -12.59
C LEU A 633 -2.95 -13.34 -11.29
N ILE A 634 -1.60 -13.45 -11.31
CA ILE A 634 -0.80 -13.78 -10.12
C ILE A 634 -0.36 -12.48 -9.42
N TYR A 635 -1.08 -12.11 -8.39
CA TYR A 635 -0.78 -10.92 -7.58
C TYR A 635 -1.08 -11.19 -6.09
N PRO A 636 -0.48 -10.44 -5.15
CA PRO A 636 -0.55 -10.77 -3.71
C PRO A 636 -1.96 -10.96 -3.16
N TYR A 637 -2.94 -10.18 -3.62
CA TYR A 637 -4.30 -10.31 -3.15
C TYR A 637 -5.03 -11.56 -3.70
N ALA A 638 -4.57 -12.12 -4.84
CA ALA A 638 -5.16 -13.33 -5.42
C ALA A 638 -5.00 -14.55 -4.50
N PHE A 639 -3.92 -14.62 -3.70
CA PHE A 639 -3.73 -15.69 -2.71
C PHE A 639 -4.84 -15.75 -1.66
N ARG A 640 -5.45 -14.60 -1.32
CA ARG A 640 -6.63 -14.57 -0.47
C ARG A 640 -7.84 -15.25 -1.13
N HIS A 641 -8.01 -15.06 -2.43
CA HIS A 641 -9.04 -15.76 -3.19
C HIS A 641 -8.76 -17.26 -3.25
N SER A 642 -7.49 -17.64 -3.49
CA SER A 642 -7.08 -19.05 -3.53
C SER A 642 -7.25 -19.75 -2.19
N TYR A 643 -6.85 -19.10 -1.08
CA TYR A 643 -7.09 -19.63 0.27
C TYR A 643 -8.58 -19.88 0.52
N CYS A 644 -9.43 -18.90 0.22
CA CYS A 644 -10.86 -19.01 0.40
C CYS A 644 -11.47 -20.11 -0.49
N GLN A 645 -11.02 -20.17 -1.76
CA GLN A 645 -11.46 -21.18 -2.72
C GLN A 645 -11.05 -22.58 -2.27
N ARG A 646 -9.80 -22.77 -1.83
CA ARG A 646 -9.27 -24.04 -1.32
C ARG A 646 -10.13 -24.60 -0.17
N HIS A 647 -10.48 -23.75 0.79
CA HIS A 647 -11.32 -24.14 1.92
C HIS A 647 -12.77 -24.43 1.50
N ALA A 648 -13.34 -23.65 0.57
CA ALA A 648 -14.66 -23.91 0.03
C ALA A 648 -14.68 -25.23 -0.76
N ASP A 649 -13.63 -25.53 -1.54
CA ASP A 649 -13.52 -26.79 -2.31
C ASP A 649 -13.27 -28.01 -1.39
N ALA A 650 -12.62 -27.76 -0.23
CA ALA A 650 -12.49 -28.78 0.82
C ALA A 650 -13.79 -29.04 1.57
N GLY A 651 -14.84 -28.21 1.37
CA GLY A 651 -16.14 -28.38 1.99
C GLY A 651 -16.26 -27.75 3.39
N VAL A 652 -15.36 -26.81 3.74
CA VAL A 652 -15.50 -26.04 5.00
C VAL A 652 -16.83 -25.27 4.97
N PRO A 653 -17.64 -25.32 6.06
CA PRO A 653 -18.89 -24.58 6.15
C PRO A 653 -18.74 -23.08 5.86
N GLN A 654 -19.78 -22.48 5.25
CA GLN A 654 -19.71 -21.09 4.80
C GLN A 654 -19.53 -20.10 5.96
N ASP A 655 -20.16 -20.35 7.09
CA ASP A 655 -20.05 -19.51 8.30
C ASP A 655 -18.65 -19.60 8.91
N ILE A 656 -18.08 -20.80 9.01
CA ILE A 656 -16.70 -21.03 9.46
C ILE A 656 -15.71 -20.30 8.54
N LEU A 657 -15.86 -20.48 7.22
CA LEU A 657 -15.00 -19.79 6.26
C LEU A 657 -15.17 -18.27 6.31
N ARG A 658 -16.39 -17.77 6.55
CA ARG A 658 -16.63 -16.35 6.78
C ARG A 658 -15.83 -15.83 7.96
N ASP A 659 -15.79 -16.56 9.07
CA ASP A 659 -15.09 -16.16 10.28
C ASP A 659 -13.55 -16.29 10.13
N LEU A 660 -13.06 -17.36 9.51
CA LEU A 660 -11.64 -17.51 9.15
C LEU A 660 -11.17 -16.34 8.27
N MET A 661 -11.98 -15.91 7.31
CA MET A 661 -11.68 -14.80 6.41
C MET A 661 -11.97 -13.42 7.02
N ASP A 662 -12.63 -13.37 8.17
CA ASP A 662 -13.12 -12.13 8.80
C ASP A 662 -13.92 -11.25 7.82
N HIS A 663 -14.86 -11.87 7.08
CA HIS A 663 -15.76 -11.17 6.18
C HIS A 663 -16.95 -10.57 6.95
N ARG A 664 -17.28 -9.30 6.69
CA ARG A 664 -18.42 -8.63 7.30
C ARG A 664 -19.76 -9.15 6.77
N SER A 665 -19.81 -9.52 5.49
CA SER A 665 -21.03 -9.98 4.82
C SER A 665 -20.88 -11.44 4.41
N ALA A 666 -21.90 -12.24 4.71
CA ALA A 666 -21.99 -13.62 4.24
C ALA A 666 -21.96 -13.72 2.70
N ASN A 667 -22.52 -12.72 2.00
CA ASN A 667 -22.53 -12.68 0.53
C ASN A 667 -21.12 -12.66 -0.07
N THR A 668 -20.14 -12.09 0.64
CA THR A 668 -18.75 -12.11 0.19
C THR A 668 -18.18 -13.53 0.17
N THR A 669 -18.52 -14.34 1.17
CA THR A 669 -18.10 -15.74 1.27
C THR A 669 -18.91 -16.64 0.34
N ALA A 670 -20.22 -16.39 0.20
CA ALA A 670 -21.12 -17.15 -0.66
C ALA A 670 -20.64 -17.21 -2.12
N GLY A 671 -19.93 -16.18 -2.59
CA GLY A 671 -19.37 -16.15 -3.94
C GLY A 671 -18.43 -17.33 -4.24
N TYR A 672 -17.70 -17.83 -3.24
CA TYR A 672 -16.76 -18.97 -3.41
C TYR A 672 -17.48 -20.33 -3.47
N TYR A 673 -18.72 -20.40 -3.04
CA TYR A 673 -19.54 -21.61 -3.07
C TYR A 673 -20.46 -21.68 -4.30
N LYS A 674 -20.47 -20.64 -5.14
CA LYS A 674 -21.22 -20.66 -6.39
C LYS A 674 -20.64 -21.73 -7.32
N VAL A 675 -21.50 -22.64 -7.76
CA VAL A 675 -21.16 -23.65 -8.75
C VAL A 675 -22.26 -23.63 -9.80
N SER A 676 -21.89 -23.55 -11.07
CA SER A 676 -22.85 -23.53 -12.17
C SER A 676 -23.70 -24.79 -12.19
N LEU A 677 -24.94 -24.68 -12.65
CA LEU A 677 -25.85 -25.82 -12.75
C LEU A 677 -25.27 -26.89 -13.70
N LYS A 678 -24.57 -26.47 -14.75
CA LYS A 678 -23.86 -27.35 -15.70
C LYS A 678 -22.79 -28.19 -14.99
N ARG A 679 -21.93 -27.55 -14.17
CA ARG A 679 -20.89 -28.24 -13.37
C ARG A 679 -21.48 -29.17 -12.33
N LYS A 680 -22.57 -28.76 -11.67
CA LYS A 680 -23.32 -29.63 -10.73
C LYS A 680 -23.84 -30.88 -11.42
N ARG A 681 -24.48 -30.71 -12.57
CA ARG A 681 -25.00 -31.84 -13.37
C ARG A 681 -23.86 -32.75 -13.85
N ALA A 682 -22.76 -32.19 -14.33
CA ALA A 682 -21.59 -32.96 -14.75
C ALA A 682 -21.00 -33.75 -13.57
N ALA A 683 -20.82 -33.13 -12.41
CA ALA A 683 -20.32 -33.81 -11.21
C ALA A 683 -21.23 -34.95 -10.76
N VAL A 684 -22.56 -34.71 -10.72
CA VAL A 684 -23.52 -35.77 -10.42
C VAL A 684 -23.47 -36.90 -11.45
N LYS A 685 -23.34 -36.56 -12.73
CA LYS A 685 -23.22 -37.58 -13.80
C LYS A 685 -21.96 -38.44 -13.63
N THR A 686 -20.81 -37.83 -13.37
CA THR A 686 -19.54 -38.55 -13.13
C THR A 686 -19.68 -39.47 -11.91
N MET A 687 -20.17 -38.96 -10.78
CA MET A 687 -20.30 -39.76 -9.56
C MET A 687 -21.23 -40.95 -9.70
N ARG A 688 -22.30 -40.84 -10.50
CA ARG A 688 -23.26 -41.93 -10.75
C ARG A 688 -22.63 -43.11 -11.44
N LEU A 689 -21.62 -42.91 -12.29
CA LEU A 689 -20.89 -43.99 -12.96
C LEU A 689 -20.03 -44.80 -12.00
N HIS A 690 -19.67 -44.18 -10.85
CA HIS A 690 -18.82 -44.78 -9.84
C HIS A 690 -19.59 -45.17 -8.56
N VAL A 691 -20.93 -45.21 -8.63
CA VAL A 691 -21.76 -45.72 -7.50
C VAL A 691 -21.40 -47.21 -7.29
N MET A 692 -21.21 -47.57 -6.04
CA MET A 692 -20.91 -48.92 -5.62
C MET A 692 -21.92 -49.42 -4.57
N ASP A 693 -21.99 -50.73 -4.37
CA ASP A 693 -22.66 -51.28 -3.24
C ASP A 693 -21.75 -51.27 -1.97
N ARG A 694 -22.29 -51.74 -0.84
CA ARG A 694 -21.54 -51.77 0.43
C ARG A 694 -20.31 -52.70 0.41
N VAL A 695 -20.26 -53.64 -0.56
CA VAL A 695 -19.15 -54.61 -0.72
C VAL A 695 -18.09 -54.08 -1.71
N GLY A 696 -18.30 -52.90 -2.31
CA GLY A 696 -17.41 -52.29 -3.29
C GLY A 696 -17.60 -52.74 -4.72
N LEU A 697 -18.65 -53.46 -5.04
CA LEU A 697 -18.97 -53.86 -6.42
C LEU A 697 -19.62 -52.70 -7.18
N PRO A 698 -19.25 -52.46 -8.42
CA PRO A 698 -19.90 -51.44 -9.25
C PRO A 698 -21.41 -51.67 -9.34
N SER A 699 -22.17 -50.68 -9.03
CA SER A 699 -23.64 -50.71 -9.08
C SER A 699 -24.20 -49.48 -9.81
N PRO A 700 -23.75 -49.20 -11.05
CA PRO A 700 -24.19 -48.04 -11.80
C PRO A 700 -25.68 -48.15 -12.13
N MET A 701 -26.39 -47.04 -11.99
CA MET A 701 -27.77 -46.96 -12.48
C MET A 701 -27.79 -46.74 -13.99
N SER A 702 -28.73 -47.40 -14.66
CA SER A 702 -28.81 -47.43 -16.13
C SER A 702 -29.10 -46.05 -16.77
N SER A 703 -29.66 -45.11 -16.00
CA SER A 703 -29.91 -43.73 -16.42
C SER A 703 -30.06 -42.79 -15.25
N ASN A 704 -29.95 -41.50 -15.50
CA ASN A 704 -30.21 -40.44 -14.47
C ASN A 704 -31.64 -40.54 -13.93
N THR A 705 -32.58 -40.78 -14.82
CA THR A 705 -33.99 -40.93 -14.45
C THR A 705 -34.19 -42.18 -13.58
N ALA A 706 -33.57 -43.32 -13.89
CA ALA A 706 -33.64 -44.51 -13.07
C ALA A 706 -33.03 -44.30 -11.67
N TYR A 707 -31.96 -43.53 -11.54
CA TYR A 707 -31.35 -43.19 -10.28
C TYR A 707 -32.28 -42.30 -9.40
N GLU A 708 -32.87 -41.29 -10.00
CA GLU A 708 -33.80 -40.38 -9.34
C GLU A 708 -35.12 -41.09 -8.92
N LEU A 709 -35.60 -42.00 -9.76
CA LEU A 709 -36.83 -42.72 -9.47
C LEU A 709 -36.64 -43.92 -8.51
N ARG A 710 -35.44 -44.45 -8.41
CA ARG A 710 -35.16 -45.70 -7.65
C ARG A 710 -34.21 -45.50 -6.49
N SER A 711 -33.92 -44.29 -6.10
CA SER A 711 -33.10 -43.99 -4.94
C SER A 711 -33.62 -42.80 -4.15
N VAL A 712 -33.35 -42.78 -2.84
CA VAL A 712 -33.61 -41.68 -1.93
C VAL A 712 -32.36 -41.43 -1.13
N GLY A 713 -32.13 -40.13 -0.74
CA GLY A 713 -30.99 -39.75 0.07
C GLY A 713 -30.89 -40.50 1.39
N ALA A 714 -29.71 -41.01 1.69
CA ALA A 714 -29.34 -41.67 2.95
C ALA A 714 -28.06 -41.02 3.49
N PRO A 715 -27.73 -41.17 4.78
CA PRO A 715 -26.47 -40.68 5.31
C PRO A 715 -25.25 -41.14 4.47
N PHE A 716 -24.48 -40.21 3.99
CA PHE A 716 -23.26 -40.43 3.15
C PHE A 716 -23.46 -41.21 1.84
N GLY A 717 -24.67 -41.15 1.25
CA GLY A 717 -24.98 -41.84 0.01
C GLY A 717 -26.48 -41.90 -0.27
N ASN A 718 -26.90 -42.98 -0.92
CA ASN A 718 -28.29 -43.16 -1.30
C ASN A 718 -28.82 -44.56 -0.88
N CYS A 719 -30.12 -44.65 -0.76
CA CYS A 719 -30.86 -45.87 -0.44
C CYS A 719 -31.69 -46.29 -1.64
N THR A 720 -31.62 -47.54 -1.99
CA THR A 720 -32.41 -48.17 -3.11
C THR A 720 -33.49 -49.12 -2.60
N GLU A 721 -33.80 -49.09 -1.28
CA GLU A 721 -34.85 -49.91 -0.72
C GLU A 721 -36.20 -49.40 -1.24
N PRO A 722 -37.04 -50.27 -1.88
CA PRO A 722 -38.23 -49.85 -2.64
C PRO A 722 -39.31 -49.14 -1.78
N SER A 723 -39.55 -49.59 -0.56
CA SER A 723 -40.53 -48.94 0.31
C SER A 723 -40.08 -47.61 0.83
N ASN A 724 -38.80 -47.51 1.15
CA ASN A 724 -38.23 -46.24 1.62
C ASN A 724 -38.14 -45.22 0.46
N VAL A 725 -37.84 -45.67 -0.76
CA VAL A 725 -37.86 -44.81 -1.96
C VAL A 725 -39.28 -44.28 -2.22
N LYS A 726 -40.27 -45.14 -2.17
CA LYS A 726 -41.68 -44.74 -2.34
C LYS A 726 -42.15 -43.76 -1.27
N ALA A 727 -41.64 -43.89 -0.06
CA ALA A 727 -41.97 -43.00 1.07
C ALA A 727 -41.09 -41.75 1.13
N GLY A 728 -40.26 -41.46 0.07
CA GLY A 728 -39.40 -40.28 0.07
C GLY A 728 -38.34 -40.26 1.18
N GLY A 729 -37.89 -41.43 1.64
CA GLY A 729 -36.89 -41.55 2.70
C GLY A 729 -37.45 -41.66 4.13
N GLN A 730 -38.79 -41.69 4.31
CA GLN A 730 -39.39 -41.67 5.62
C GLN A 730 -39.80 -43.05 6.18
N ALA A 731 -39.65 -44.12 5.38
CA ALA A 731 -40.03 -45.49 5.75
C ALA A 731 -38.83 -46.45 5.75
N CYS A 732 -37.72 -46.05 6.40
CA CYS A 732 -36.56 -46.93 6.52
C CYS A 732 -36.83 -48.04 7.54
N PRO A 733 -36.81 -49.32 7.13
CA PRO A 733 -37.10 -50.44 7.98
C PRO A 733 -36.05 -50.71 9.08
N ILE A 734 -34.84 -50.25 8.85
CA ILE A 734 -33.68 -50.45 9.77
C ILE A 734 -33.20 -49.18 10.43
N ARG A 735 -34.04 -48.17 10.50
CA ARG A 735 -33.80 -46.89 11.23
C ARG A 735 -32.46 -46.25 10.89
N PHE A 736 -32.12 -46.21 9.57
CA PHE A 736 -30.91 -45.58 9.02
C PHE A 736 -29.60 -46.23 9.42
N GLN A 737 -29.52 -47.46 9.82
CA GLN A 737 -28.28 -48.22 9.95
C GLN A 737 -27.71 -48.61 8.58
N CYS A 738 -27.38 -47.56 7.80
CA CYS A 738 -27.09 -47.66 6.39
C CYS A 738 -25.84 -48.50 6.08
N ALA A 739 -24.80 -48.35 6.89
CA ALA A 739 -23.52 -49.06 6.61
C ALA A 739 -23.63 -50.58 6.59
N GLY A 740 -24.63 -51.15 7.35
CA GLY A 740 -24.92 -52.57 7.36
C GLY A 740 -25.98 -53.04 6.31
N CYS A 741 -26.59 -52.12 5.55
CA CYS A 741 -27.72 -52.39 4.69
C CYS A 741 -27.33 -52.77 3.26
N GLY A 742 -27.94 -53.83 2.69
CA GLY A 742 -27.74 -54.25 1.30
C GLY A 742 -28.25 -53.28 0.23
N HIS A 743 -29.17 -52.38 0.63
CA HIS A 743 -29.70 -51.31 -0.25
C HIS A 743 -28.93 -50.01 -0.17
N TYR A 744 -27.93 -49.93 0.66
CA TYR A 744 -27.08 -48.72 0.79
C TYR A 744 -26.13 -48.60 -0.43
N ARG A 745 -26.06 -47.41 -0.94
CA ARG A 745 -25.20 -47.03 -2.07
C ARG A 745 -24.30 -45.88 -1.61
N PRO A 746 -23.12 -46.18 -1.04
CA PRO A 746 -22.18 -45.16 -0.61
C PRO A 746 -21.67 -44.32 -1.80
N ASP A 747 -21.54 -43.07 -1.60
CA ASP A 747 -21.07 -42.12 -2.60
C ASP A 747 -19.64 -41.64 -2.25
N PRO A 748 -18.65 -41.91 -3.15
CA PRO A 748 -17.26 -41.55 -2.92
C PRO A 748 -17.03 -40.07 -2.60
N SER A 749 -17.93 -39.16 -2.99
CA SER A 749 -17.83 -37.74 -2.64
C SER A 749 -17.97 -37.45 -1.15
N TYR A 750 -18.53 -38.42 -0.38
CA TYR A 750 -18.64 -38.31 1.07
C TYR A 750 -17.47 -38.94 1.84
N LEU A 751 -16.45 -39.47 1.18
CA LEU A 751 -15.36 -40.17 1.84
C LEU A 751 -14.77 -39.41 3.04
N PRO A 752 -14.42 -38.11 2.95
CA PRO A 752 -13.93 -37.36 4.11
C PRO A 752 -14.97 -37.26 5.24
N ALA A 753 -16.25 -37.06 4.90
CA ALA A 753 -17.31 -36.93 5.87
C ALA A 753 -17.58 -38.25 6.61
N VAL A 754 -17.43 -39.39 5.93
CA VAL A 754 -17.54 -40.72 6.55
C VAL A 754 -16.37 -40.96 7.50
N GLU A 755 -15.17 -40.55 7.15
CA GLU A 755 -13.99 -40.65 8.02
C GLU A 755 -14.16 -39.79 9.27
N ASP A 756 -14.70 -38.57 9.15
CA ASP A 756 -15.02 -37.70 10.30
C ASP A 756 -16.09 -38.33 11.21
N HIS A 757 -17.12 -38.91 10.58
CA HIS A 757 -18.17 -39.60 11.32
C HIS A 757 -17.63 -40.80 12.11
N ILE A 758 -16.72 -41.58 11.54
CA ILE A 758 -16.01 -42.66 12.24
C ILE A 758 -15.24 -42.12 13.45
N ARG A 759 -14.55 -40.98 13.32
CA ARG A 759 -13.85 -40.33 14.45
C ARG A 759 -14.82 -39.93 15.56
N THR A 760 -15.96 -39.35 15.20
CA THR A 760 -17.02 -38.96 16.14
C THR A 760 -17.57 -40.17 16.85
N LEU A 761 -17.89 -41.28 16.12
CA LEU A 761 -18.40 -42.52 16.72
C LEU A 761 -17.38 -43.15 17.69
N LYS A 762 -16.08 -43.11 17.38
CA LYS A 762 -15.01 -43.55 18.27
C LYS A 762 -15.01 -42.75 19.57
N GLY A 763 -15.04 -41.38 19.47
CA GLY A 763 -15.13 -40.51 20.62
C GLY A 763 -16.39 -40.78 21.47
N ASN A 764 -17.54 -40.95 20.82
CA ASN A 764 -18.79 -41.31 21.51
C ASN A 764 -18.70 -42.66 22.24
N ARG A 765 -18.05 -43.67 21.62
CA ARG A 765 -17.79 -44.99 22.25
C ARG A 765 -16.92 -44.84 23.47
N GLU A 766 -15.81 -44.13 23.38
CA GLU A 766 -14.91 -43.89 24.49
C GLU A 766 -15.61 -43.16 25.63
N MET A 767 -16.41 -42.14 25.31
CA MET A 767 -17.24 -41.46 26.31
C MET A 767 -18.25 -42.41 26.97
N ALA A 768 -18.94 -43.24 26.19
CA ALA A 768 -19.89 -44.21 26.70
C ALA A 768 -19.24 -45.24 27.64
N MET A 769 -18.04 -45.68 27.28
CA MET A 769 -17.25 -46.57 28.15
C MET A 769 -16.82 -45.85 29.43
N ALA A 770 -16.34 -44.62 29.36
CA ALA A 770 -15.92 -43.85 30.52
C ALA A 770 -17.07 -43.51 31.47
N THR A 771 -18.28 -43.35 30.97
CA THR A 771 -19.49 -43.05 31.76
C THR A 771 -20.24 -44.30 32.24
N GLY A 772 -19.72 -45.50 31.98
CA GLY A 772 -20.35 -46.75 32.40
C GLY A 772 -21.64 -47.09 31.70
N ALA A 773 -21.80 -46.66 30.45
CA ALA A 773 -23.00 -46.96 29.66
C ALA A 773 -23.20 -48.46 29.48
N ALA A 774 -24.46 -48.89 29.31
CA ALA A 774 -24.80 -50.29 29.16
C ALA A 774 -24.09 -50.93 27.93
N GLU A 775 -23.68 -52.21 28.08
CA GLU A 775 -22.87 -52.93 27.10
C GLU A 775 -23.43 -52.90 25.66
N PHE A 776 -24.79 -52.95 25.54
CA PHE A 776 -25.41 -52.91 24.23
C PHE A 776 -25.15 -51.57 23.47
N VAL A 777 -24.96 -50.45 24.18
CA VAL A 777 -24.66 -49.14 23.58
C VAL A 777 -23.23 -49.17 23.01
N THR A 778 -22.26 -49.61 23.79
CA THR A 778 -20.85 -49.69 23.35
C THR A 778 -20.65 -50.71 22.24
N ARG A 779 -21.43 -51.83 22.31
CA ARG A 779 -21.45 -52.83 21.25
C ARG A 779 -22.05 -52.27 19.96
N GLY A 780 -23.20 -51.60 20.02
CA GLY A 780 -23.83 -50.98 18.86
C GLY A 780 -22.92 -49.95 18.17
N LEU A 781 -22.25 -49.08 18.96
CA LEU A 781 -21.27 -48.14 18.43
C LEU A 781 -20.06 -48.84 17.78
N SER A 782 -19.60 -49.97 18.36
CA SER A 782 -18.47 -50.73 17.79
C SER A 782 -18.86 -51.41 16.47
N GLU A 783 -20.06 -51.94 16.36
CA GLU A 783 -20.60 -52.55 15.14
C GLU A 783 -20.77 -51.49 14.02
N GLU A 784 -21.28 -50.31 14.37
CA GLU A 784 -21.46 -49.20 13.43
C GLU A 784 -20.10 -48.69 12.94
N ILE A 785 -19.14 -48.50 13.83
CA ILE A 785 -17.74 -48.12 13.46
C ILE A 785 -17.17 -49.15 12.49
N ALA A 786 -17.28 -50.46 12.79
CA ALA A 786 -16.72 -51.50 11.94
C ALA A 786 -17.37 -51.51 10.53
N ALA A 787 -18.70 -51.31 10.46
CA ALA A 787 -19.44 -51.25 9.22
C ALA A 787 -19.00 -50.07 8.34
N PHE A 788 -18.88 -48.86 8.91
CA PHE A 788 -18.39 -47.69 8.17
C PHE A 788 -16.92 -47.80 7.79
N GLN A 789 -16.08 -48.39 8.64
CA GLN A 789 -14.67 -48.66 8.29
C GLN A 789 -14.55 -49.60 7.08
N GLN A 790 -15.42 -50.61 7.00
CA GLN A 790 -15.45 -51.51 5.87
C GLN A 790 -15.87 -50.80 4.57
N VAL A 791 -16.89 -49.93 4.65
CA VAL A 791 -17.34 -49.10 3.52
C VAL A 791 -16.21 -48.18 3.02
N VAL A 792 -15.53 -47.49 3.94
CA VAL A 792 -14.40 -46.62 3.60
C VAL A 792 -13.25 -47.38 2.93
N ALA A 793 -12.90 -48.59 3.48
CA ALA A 793 -11.84 -49.42 2.89
C ALA A 793 -12.19 -49.82 1.46
N LYS A 794 -13.42 -50.19 1.19
CA LYS A 794 -13.90 -50.57 -0.17
C LYS A 794 -13.98 -49.38 -1.12
N MET A 795 -14.33 -48.19 -0.63
CA MET A 795 -14.29 -46.96 -1.41
C MET A 795 -12.85 -46.66 -1.84
N LYS A 796 -11.89 -46.71 -0.92
CA LYS A 796 -10.48 -46.46 -1.20
C LYS A 796 -9.88 -47.49 -2.15
N GLU A 797 -10.18 -48.75 -1.93
CA GLU A 797 -9.73 -49.84 -2.80
C GLU A 797 -10.21 -49.58 -4.24
N ARG A 798 -11.50 -49.27 -4.42
CA ARG A 798 -12.07 -48.99 -5.75
C ARG A 798 -11.45 -47.77 -6.40
N MET A 799 -11.29 -46.66 -5.67
CA MET A 799 -10.63 -45.46 -6.17
C MET A 799 -9.20 -45.73 -6.64
N SER A 800 -8.44 -46.57 -5.95
CA SER A 800 -7.07 -46.92 -6.33
C SER A 800 -6.98 -47.76 -7.59
N GLN A 801 -8.06 -48.49 -7.95
CA GLN A 801 -8.14 -49.33 -9.15
C GLN A 801 -8.54 -48.55 -10.42
N LEU A 802 -9.02 -47.27 -10.26
CA LEU A 802 -9.38 -46.47 -11.42
C LEU A 802 -8.12 -45.94 -12.14
N PRO A 803 -8.18 -45.80 -13.48
CA PRO A 803 -7.19 -45.04 -14.24
C PRO A 803 -7.03 -43.64 -13.69
N GLU A 804 -5.87 -43.05 -13.88
CA GLU A 804 -5.54 -41.73 -13.29
C GLU A 804 -6.47 -40.62 -13.75
N ASP A 805 -6.84 -40.61 -15.02
CA ASP A 805 -7.78 -39.67 -15.61
C ASP A 805 -9.21 -39.80 -15.04
N GLU A 806 -9.71 -41.01 -14.87
CA GLU A 806 -11.01 -41.30 -14.27
C GLU A 806 -11.00 -40.93 -12.79
N ARG A 807 -9.92 -41.22 -12.06
CA ARG A 807 -9.75 -40.83 -10.65
C ARG A 807 -9.77 -39.32 -10.50
N ASN A 808 -9.05 -38.58 -11.33
CA ASN A 808 -9.06 -37.11 -11.33
C ASN A 808 -10.46 -36.57 -11.62
N GLN A 809 -11.23 -37.14 -12.53
CA GLN A 809 -12.60 -36.73 -12.81
C GLN A 809 -13.53 -36.96 -11.59
N VAL A 810 -13.37 -38.08 -10.91
CA VAL A 810 -14.15 -38.37 -9.69
C VAL A 810 -13.78 -37.43 -8.56
N GLU A 811 -12.49 -37.11 -8.37
CA GLU A 811 -12.04 -36.15 -7.36
C GLU A 811 -12.57 -34.75 -7.62
N GLU A 812 -12.55 -34.29 -8.87
CA GLU A 812 -13.11 -32.98 -9.24
C GLU A 812 -14.65 -32.96 -9.05
N ALA A 813 -15.34 -34.00 -9.45
CA ALA A 813 -16.77 -34.13 -9.20
C ALA A 813 -17.08 -34.13 -7.68
N ALA A 814 -16.27 -34.81 -6.87
CA ALA A 814 -16.39 -34.83 -5.42
C ALA A 814 -16.19 -33.44 -4.80
N LYS A 815 -15.21 -32.67 -5.27
CA LYS A 815 -14.98 -31.26 -4.83
C LYS A 815 -16.24 -30.41 -5.11
N VAL A 816 -16.80 -30.49 -6.30
CA VAL A 816 -18.02 -29.74 -6.67
C VAL A 816 -19.19 -30.11 -5.74
N LEU A 817 -19.41 -31.38 -5.48
CA LEU A 817 -20.52 -31.84 -4.64
C LEU A 817 -20.32 -31.46 -3.15
N ARG A 818 -19.11 -31.58 -2.61
CA ARG A 818 -18.80 -31.11 -1.26
C ARG A 818 -19.08 -29.60 -1.11
N LYS A 819 -18.65 -28.80 -2.08
CA LYS A 819 -18.89 -27.35 -2.11
C LYS A 819 -20.39 -27.01 -2.12
N VAL A 820 -21.18 -27.72 -2.92
CA VAL A 820 -22.64 -27.54 -2.98
C VAL A 820 -23.27 -27.87 -1.62
N ARG A 821 -22.82 -28.94 -0.95
CA ARG A 821 -23.33 -29.33 0.39
C ARG A 821 -22.97 -28.28 1.43
N ALA A 822 -21.73 -27.86 1.49
CA ALA A 822 -21.24 -26.82 2.41
C ALA A 822 -21.97 -25.46 2.25
N ALA A 823 -22.45 -25.16 1.04
CA ALA A 823 -23.26 -23.96 0.78
C ALA A 823 -24.69 -24.07 1.33
N SER A 824 -25.19 -25.27 1.58
CA SER A 824 -26.58 -25.56 1.96
C SER A 824 -26.73 -26.02 3.40
N GLU A 825 -25.70 -25.89 4.24
CA GLU A 825 -25.79 -26.22 5.68
C GLU A 825 -26.93 -25.45 6.38
N GLY A 826 -27.79 -26.20 7.03
CA GLY A 826 -29.05 -25.72 7.65
C GLY A 826 -30.30 -25.99 6.84
N ARG A 827 -30.18 -26.47 5.59
CA ARG A 827 -31.34 -27.03 4.84
C ARG A 827 -31.00 -28.48 4.45
N PRO A 828 -31.84 -29.45 4.80
CA PRO A 828 -31.67 -30.79 4.28
C PRO A 828 -31.64 -30.70 2.76
N LEU A 829 -30.62 -31.28 2.13
CA LEU A 829 -30.60 -31.45 0.68
C LEU A 829 -31.77 -32.35 0.32
N LEU A 830 -32.92 -31.72 0.04
CA LEU A 830 -33.96 -32.43 -0.67
C LEU A 830 -33.32 -32.92 -2.00
N PRO A 831 -33.46 -34.19 -2.34
CA PRO A 831 -33.10 -34.65 -3.67
C PRO A 831 -33.75 -33.72 -4.67
N LEU A 832 -33.04 -33.37 -5.76
CA LEU A 832 -33.56 -32.55 -6.83
C LEU A 832 -34.83 -33.25 -7.39
N THR A 833 -35.96 -32.98 -6.77
CA THR A 833 -37.26 -33.38 -7.31
C THR A 833 -37.48 -32.51 -8.54
N VAL A 834 -37.43 -33.10 -9.71
CA VAL A 834 -37.97 -32.49 -10.92
C VAL A 834 -39.47 -32.28 -10.66
N VAL A 835 -39.86 -31.05 -10.39
CA VAL A 835 -41.26 -30.67 -10.42
C VAL A 835 -41.66 -30.74 -11.89
N ASN A 836 -42.23 -31.85 -12.32
CA ASN A 836 -42.94 -31.93 -13.58
C ASN A 836 -44.12 -30.95 -13.51
N HIS A 837 -43.98 -29.79 -14.12
CA HIS A 837 -45.08 -28.96 -14.54
C HIS A 837 -45.74 -29.58 -15.77
N ASN A 838 -46.40 -30.72 -15.62
CA ASN A 838 -47.44 -31.23 -16.48
C ASN A 838 -48.62 -31.55 -15.58
N GLY A 839 -49.44 -30.57 -15.35
CA GLY A 839 -50.69 -30.70 -14.61
C GLY A 839 -51.71 -29.78 -15.26
N ALA A 840 -52.41 -30.37 -16.21
CA ALA A 840 -53.58 -29.81 -16.84
C ALA A 840 -54.58 -29.19 -15.90
N GLY A 841 -55.30 -28.27 -16.44
CA GLY A 841 -56.39 -27.52 -15.86
C GLY A 841 -57.50 -28.38 -15.21
N GLY A 842 -58.25 -27.68 -14.35
CA GLY A 842 -59.44 -28.20 -13.80
C GLY A 842 -59.97 -27.29 -12.70
N GLY A 843 -60.90 -26.44 -13.05
CA GLY A 843 -61.60 -25.43 -12.36
C GLY A 843 -62.17 -25.76 -10.95
N ARG A 844 -62.25 -24.76 -10.22
CA ARG A 844 -63.34 -24.03 -9.60
C ARG A 844 -62.86 -22.96 -8.67
#